data_b60e6fd90ee614bb722a74c65c14266a
#
_entry.id   b60e6fd90ee614bb722a74c65c14266a
#
_cell.length_a   1.000
_cell.length_b   1.000
_cell.length_c   1.000
_cell.angle_alpha   90.00
_cell.angle_beta   90.00
_cell.angle_gamma   90.00
#
_symmetry.space_group_name_H-M   'P 1'
#
loop_
_entity.id
_entity.type
_entity.pdbx_description
1 polymer ?
#
loop_
_entity_poly.entity_id
_entity_poly.type
_entity_poly.pdbx_seq_one_letter_code
_entity_poly.pdbx_strand_id
1 'polypeptide(L)'
;MDLSTICVKLDSGRYKNPWEFCDDMWLMFDNAWMYNRKNSKVYKYCTKGVKRFILAVYISCFVSNILSEMFVTEMDQVMQQMGYCCSRKLSFTPLALFCYGASMCTIARDQTYWVYEQTSSQYGVTVSERYTYCLKCFDALPPEGISLSENPNDQSNMAPKDKFVQMKNNVIDYEPFEVCKYCHRKWHRICALHDKKVFPEGFICDTCRKEKNYAKPENRFMAKRLPHNKLSQFLEDRVNAFLKNAMPNNPNQYEVIIRTLCVQDKEVEVKPLMKAKYGPQGFPDRFSYRTKAIFAFEIIDGVEVCFFGLHVQEYGSNCKEPNARRVYIAYLDSVHFFQPRELRTEVYHEILLGYLDYVKRLGYTMAHIWACPPSEGDDYIFHCHPPEQKIPKPKRLQDWYKKMLEKGVAEKTVVEFKDIYKQARDDNLTTPMSLPYFEGDFWPNVIEDCIREAGNEEAQRRKEVAEADEEDDDIFQTGDNGKKKSLKNKKNNLKKNSKLNKKKQGSSTGNEVADKLYSQFEKHKEVFFTIRLVTQQSALSLPDIVDPDPLMASDMMDGRDTFLTRARDEHWEFSSLRRAKFSTLALCHALHESDVNKDMSYTCNKCNSSNAKWHCTTCDVSYLDFDSYKMLGQSESHRLDFDLCETCRESVSHEHAMEQIKPLIGTESGDPSGNNRFESIQNIQYFQRCILSLVHACQCRDANCRRVSCHKMKRVVQHTKMCKKRVNASCPVCKQLIALCCYHAKHCSRDSCSVNIFS
;
A
#
# COMPACT_ATOMS: atom_id res chain seq x y z
N MET A 1 -17.79 4.17 36.18
CA MET A 1 -16.60 4.11 37.04
C MET A 1 -16.31 5.53 37.53
N ASP A 2 -16.08 5.72 38.82
CA ASP A 2 -15.71 6.98 39.41
C ASP A 2 -14.60 6.77 40.47
N LEU A 3 -13.97 7.87 40.95
CA LEU A 3 -12.86 7.78 41.86
C LEU A 3 -13.22 7.12 43.22
N SER A 4 -14.44 7.30 43.67
CA SER A 4 -14.87 6.72 44.96
C SER A 4 -14.92 5.19 44.84
N THR A 5 -15.47 4.68 43.72
CA THR A 5 -15.51 3.24 43.42
C THR A 5 -14.11 2.66 43.30
N ILE A 6 -13.19 3.39 42.65
CA ILE A 6 -11.79 2.97 42.49
C ILE A 6 -11.08 2.92 43.85
N CYS A 7 -11.25 3.94 44.69
CA CYS A 7 -10.70 3.93 46.05
C CYS A 7 -11.20 2.74 46.86
N VAL A 8 -12.51 2.47 46.88
CA VAL A 8 -13.07 1.32 47.57
C VAL A 8 -12.50 -0.02 47.08
N LYS A 9 -12.31 -0.17 45.76
CA LYS A 9 -11.68 -1.36 45.17
C LYS A 9 -10.21 -1.49 45.60
N LEU A 10 -9.48 -0.35 45.63
CA LEU A 10 -8.07 -0.33 46.05
C LEU A 10 -7.93 -0.70 47.51
N ASP A 11 -8.70 -0.04 48.41
CA ASP A 11 -8.66 -0.24 49.84
C ASP A 11 -9.10 -1.68 50.24
N SER A 12 -10.03 -2.25 49.47
CA SER A 12 -10.50 -3.63 49.70
C SER A 12 -9.63 -4.72 49.04
N GLY A 13 -8.51 -4.35 48.40
CA GLY A 13 -7.59 -5.28 47.75
C GLY A 13 -8.21 -6.07 46.60
N ARG A 14 -9.21 -5.51 45.90
CA ARG A 14 -9.92 -6.19 44.81
C ARG A 14 -9.13 -6.27 43.52
N TYR A 15 -8.10 -5.42 43.35
CA TYR A 15 -7.26 -5.48 42.16
C TYR A 15 -6.22 -6.61 42.28
N LYS A 16 -6.30 -7.55 41.35
CA LYS A 16 -5.35 -8.69 41.28
C LYS A 16 -4.00 -8.32 40.73
N ASN A 17 -3.94 -7.25 39.96
CA ASN A 17 -2.73 -6.73 39.33
C ASN A 17 -2.88 -5.22 39.03
N PRO A 18 -1.76 -4.49 38.84
CA PRO A 18 -1.81 -3.04 38.59
C PRO A 18 -2.58 -2.64 37.32
N TRP A 19 -2.66 -3.53 36.32
CA TRP A 19 -3.38 -3.25 35.09
C TRP A 19 -4.88 -3.10 35.30
N GLU A 20 -5.49 -3.89 36.17
CA GLU A 20 -6.92 -3.78 36.51
C GLU A 20 -7.23 -2.40 37.13
N PHE A 21 -6.34 -1.87 37.95
CA PHE A 21 -6.44 -0.50 38.49
C PHE A 21 -6.31 0.54 37.36
N CYS A 22 -5.33 0.39 36.47
CA CYS A 22 -5.16 1.26 35.32
C CYS A 22 -6.37 1.23 34.39
N ASP A 23 -6.95 0.05 34.13
CA ASP A 23 -8.15 -0.09 33.32
C ASP A 23 -9.35 0.64 33.90
N ASP A 24 -9.58 0.57 35.20
CA ASP A 24 -10.65 1.30 35.88
C ASP A 24 -10.42 2.82 35.84
N MET A 25 -9.18 3.28 36.01
CA MET A 25 -8.82 4.70 35.83
C MET A 25 -9.07 5.20 34.41
N TRP A 26 -8.67 4.42 33.40
CA TRP A 26 -8.94 4.76 31.99
C TRP A 26 -10.44 4.75 31.68
N LEU A 27 -11.19 3.76 32.19
CA LEU A 27 -12.63 3.74 32.04
C LEU A 27 -13.32 4.96 32.64
N MET A 28 -12.82 5.48 33.76
CA MET A 28 -13.30 6.73 34.35
C MET A 28 -13.03 7.94 33.43
N PHE A 29 -11.83 8.04 32.84
CA PHE A 29 -11.52 9.11 31.89
C PHE A 29 -12.35 8.99 30.62
N ASP A 30 -12.50 7.79 30.04
CA ASP A 30 -13.32 7.54 28.85
C ASP A 30 -14.77 7.93 29.08
N ASN A 31 -15.34 7.60 30.25
CA ASN A 31 -16.69 8.01 30.63
C ASN A 31 -16.81 9.54 30.71
N ALA A 32 -15.82 10.23 31.26
CA ALA A 32 -15.81 11.69 31.32
C ALA A 32 -15.82 12.33 29.91
N TRP A 33 -15.11 11.75 28.93
CA TRP A 33 -15.12 12.21 27.55
C TRP A 33 -16.45 11.88 26.84
N MET A 34 -17.03 10.72 27.09
CA MET A 34 -18.26 10.27 26.44
C MET A 34 -19.48 11.09 26.89
N TYR A 35 -19.63 11.34 28.21
CA TYR A 35 -20.79 12.02 28.76
C TYR A 35 -20.78 13.55 28.58
N ASN A 36 -19.63 14.12 28.31
CA ASN A 36 -19.50 15.56 28.21
C ASN A 36 -19.48 16.04 26.76
N ARG A 37 -20.29 17.09 26.45
CA ARG A 37 -20.27 17.70 25.12
C ARG A 37 -18.89 18.27 24.82
N LYS A 38 -18.44 18.15 23.54
CA LYS A 38 -17.13 18.66 23.04
C LYS A 38 -16.83 20.12 23.40
N ASN A 39 -17.88 20.92 23.65
CA ASN A 39 -17.76 22.33 24.05
C ASN A 39 -17.77 22.54 25.56
N SER A 40 -18.05 21.53 26.36
CA SER A 40 -18.06 21.64 27.83
C SER A 40 -16.67 21.90 28.35
N LYS A 41 -16.57 22.57 29.50
CA LYS A 41 -15.29 22.78 30.19
C LYS A 41 -14.61 21.43 30.50
N VAL A 42 -15.39 20.45 30.93
CA VAL A 42 -14.88 19.12 31.27
C VAL A 42 -14.26 18.44 30.04
N TYR A 43 -14.93 18.41 28.87
CA TYR A 43 -14.38 17.85 27.65
C TYR A 43 -13.15 18.59 27.15
N LYS A 44 -13.19 19.93 27.20
CA LYS A 44 -12.03 20.78 26.80
C LYS A 44 -10.84 20.59 27.72
N TYR A 45 -11.09 20.36 28.99
CA TYR A 45 -10.07 20.01 29.94
C TYR A 45 -9.56 18.59 29.71
N CYS A 46 -10.35 17.68 29.22
CA CYS A 46 -9.92 16.38 28.73
C CYS A 46 -9.19 16.40 27.37
N THR A 47 -9.13 17.47 26.62
CA THR A 47 -8.59 17.48 25.24
C THR A 47 -7.46 18.50 24.99
N LYS A 48 -7.24 19.49 25.84
CA LYS A 48 -6.20 20.53 25.65
C LYS A 48 -4.98 20.32 26.53
N GLY A 49 -3.91 19.80 25.93
CA GLY A 49 -2.58 19.81 26.52
C GLY A 49 -2.18 21.18 27.05
N VAL A 50 -1.84 21.25 28.32
CA VAL A 50 -1.57 22.47 29.05
C VAL A 50 -0.15 22.96 28.81
N LYS A 51 -0.02 23.99 27.96
CA LYS A 51 1.08 24.95 28.04
C LYS A 51 0.56 26.24 28.66
N ARG A 52 0.33 26.30 29.97
CA ARG A 52 0.18 27.45 30.84
C ARG A 52 -0.82 27.15 31.98
N PHE A 53 -0.35 26.71 33.13
CA PHE A 53 -0.91 27.16 34.39
C PHE A 53 -0.14 26.57 35.58
N ILE A 54 0.93 27.25 35.95
CA ILE A 54 1.49 27.19 37.31
C ILE A 54 0.93 28.42 38.06
N LEU A 55 -0.35 28.59 38.16
CA LEU A 55 -0.95 29.51 39.14
C LEU A 55 -2.47 29.44 39.14
N ALA A 56 -3.07 28.46 39.77
CA ALA A 56 -4.40 28.52 40.37
C ALA A 56 -4.76 27.13 40.95
N VAL A 57 -4.13 26.79 42.01
CA VAL A 57 -4.63 25.81 42.96
C VAL A 57 -5.75 26.51 43.71
N TYR A 58 -6.97 26.31 43.26
CA TYR A 58 -8.20 26.29 44.07
C TYR A 58 -9.40 26.05 43.16
N ILE A 59 -10.19 25.02 43.52
CA ILE A 59 -11.54 24.69 43.06
C ILE A 59 -11.63 23.50 42.10
N SER A 60 -11.95 22.45 42.62
CA SER A 60 -12.73 21.22 42.43
C SER A 60 -13.21 20.72 41.04
N CYS A 61 -13.07 21.43 39.92
CA CYS A 61 -13.42 21.00 38.57
C CYS A 61 -12.23 20.91 37.57
N PHE A 62 -11.02 21.17 38.06
CA PHE A 62 -9.79 21.24 37.26
C PHE A 62 -9.07 19.88 37.08
N VAL A 63 -9.62 18.82 37.60
CA VAL A 63 -8.86 17.67 38.07
C VAL A 63 -8.67 16.59 36.99
N SER A 64 -9.50 16.53 35.95
CA SER A 64 -9.49 15.28 35.17
C SER A 64 -8.37 15.17 34.12
N ASN A 65 -7.82 16.25 33.54
CA ASN A 65 -6.71 16.15 32.58
C ASN A 65 -5.33 16.22 33.18
N ILE A 66 -5.19 17.15 34.11
CA ILE A 66 -3.98 17.19 34.95
C ILE A 66 -3.86 15.83 35.63
N LEU A 67 -4.97 15.24 36.06
CA LEU A 67 -4.99 13.91 36.63
C LEU A 67 -4.64 12.81 35.61
N SER A 68 -5.10 12.86 34.36
CA SER A 68 -4.75 11.82 33.38
C SER A 68 -3.29 11.92 32.94
N GLU A 69 -2.74 13.14 32.76
CA GLU A 69 -1.32 13.32 32.44
C GLU A 69 -0.42 13.01 33.67
N MET A 70 -0.79 13.47 34.86
CA MET A 70 -0.11 13.10 36.09
C MET A 70 -0.22 11.61 36.35
N PHE A 71 -1.41 11.04 36.20
CA PHE A 71 -1.62 9.61 36.34
C PHE A 71 -0.72 8.80 35.38
N VAL A 72 -0.63 9.18 34.10
CA VAL A 72 0.27 8.52 33.15
C VAL A 72 1.72 8.66 33.58
N THR A 73 2.14 9.87 33.95
CA THR A 73 3.54 10.13 34.30
C THR A 73 3.96 9.36 35.56
N GLU A 74 3.15 9.41 36.59
CA GLU A 74 3.44 8.73 37.84
C GLU A 74 3.27 7.21 37.70
N MET A 75 2.19 6.76 37.07
CA MET A 75 1.94 5.35 36.92
C MET A 75 2.89 4.67 35.93
N ASP A 76 3.36 5.32 34.87
CA ASP A 76 4.37 4.75 33.99
C ASP A 76 5.66 4.45 34.77
N GLN A 77 6.07 5.33 35.68
CA GLN A 77 7.22 5.09 36.56
C GLN A 77 6.99 3.93 37.54
N VAL A 78 5.83 3.90 38.18
CA VAL A 78 5.45 2.82 39.10
C VAL A 78 5.38 1.51 38.37
N MET A 79 4.73 1.48 37.19
CA MET A 79 4.61 0.27 36.36
C MET A 79 5.96 -0.24 35.90
N GLN A 80 6.88 0.64 35.49
CA GLN A 80 8.25 0.26 35.13
C GLN A 80 9.02 -0.31 36.32
N GLN A 81 8.92 0.30 37.51
CA GLN A 81 9.52 -0.23 38.75
C GLN A 81 8.97 -1.61 39.09
N MET A 82 7.67 -1.84 38.86
CA MET A 82 7.03 -3.15 39.03
C MET A 82 7.32 -4.14 37.90
N GLY A 83 8.10 -3.74 36.86
CA GLY A 83 8.48 -4.58 35.74
C GLY A 83 7.42 -4.67 34.62
N TYR A 84 6.49 -3.73 34.54
CA TYR A 84 5.57 -3.57 33.41
C TYR A 84 6.08 -2.52 32.41
N CYS A 85 5.54 -2.51 31.17
CA CYS A 85 6.01 -1.59 30.14
C CYS A 85 5.47 -0.17 30.30
N CYS A 86 4.23 0.00 30.68
CA CYS A 86 3.53 1.29 30.82
C CYS A 86 2.16 1.08 31.47
N SER A 87 1.48 2.18 31.80
CA SER A 87 0.13 2.20 32.38
C SER A 87 -0.99 2.44 31.37
N ARG A 88 -0.68 2.51 30.08
CA ARG A 88 -1.61 2.95 29.04
C ARG A 88 -2.37 1.78 28.41
N LYS A 89 -3.66 1.98 28.17
CA LYS A 89 -4.47 1.13 27.29
C LYS A 89 -4.32 1.65 25.85
N LEU A 90 -3.47 0.99 25.08
CA LEU A 90 -3.11 1.42 23.74
C LEU A 90 -3.92 0.68 22.70
N SER A 91 -4.47 1.41 21.75
CA SER A 91 -5.28 0.88 20.64
C SER A 91 -4.72 1.28 19.29
N PHE A 92 -4.92 0.44 18.30
CA PHE A 92 -4.63 0.77 16.92
C PHE A 92 -5.62 1.79 16.36
N THR A 93 -5.23 2.45 15.29
CA THR A 93 -6.09 3.36 14.55
C THR A 93 -7.17 2.54 13.83
N PRO A 94 -8.48 2.88 13.96
CA PRO A 94 -9.53 2.18 13.25
C PRO A 94 -9.30 2.24 11.74
N LEU A 95 -9.34 1.07 11.09
CA LEU A 95 -9.12 0.96 9.64
C LEU A 95 -10.31 1.54 8.87
N ALA A 96 -10.04 2.11 7.70
CA ALA A 96 -11.07 2.42 6.74
C ALA A 96 -11.71 1.11 6.23
N LEU A 97 -13.05 1.05 6.23
CA LEU A 97 -13.80 -0.08 5.70
C LEU A 97 -14.17 0.15 4.25
N PHE A 98 -14.39 -0.93 3.50
CA PHE A 98 -14.86 -0.88 2.14
C PHE A 98 -16.34 -1.22 2.06
N CYS A 99 -17.06 -0.45 1.23
CA CYS A 99 -18.46 -0.65 0.94
C CYS A 99 -18.64 -1.81 -0.06
N TYR A 100 -19.66 -2.65 0.15
CA TYR A 100 -20.01 -3.73 -0.76
C TYR A 100 -20.75 -3.24 -2.03
N GLY A 101 -21.13 -1.98 -2.09
CA GLY A 101 -21.78 -1.36 -3.26
C GLY A 101 -20.88 -1.40 -4.50
N ALA A 102 -21.49 -1.28 -5.69
CA ALA A 102 -20.80 -1.36 -6.98
C ALA A 102 -19.61 -0.39 -7.15
N SER A 103 -19.65 0.75 -6.46
CA SER A 103 -18.58 1.77 -6.49
C SER A 103 -17.44 1.50 -5.50
N MET A 104 -17.52 0.44 -4.68
CA MET A 104 -16.52 0.09 -3.65
C MET A 104 -16.06 1.32 -2.83
N CYS A 105 -17.02 2.13 -2.36
CA CYS A 105 -16.74 3.34 -1.60
C CYS A 105 -15.94 3.03 -0.33
N THR A 106 -15.10 3.96 0.09
CA THR A 106 -14.39 3.88 1.37
C THR A 106 -15.27 4.49 2.48
N ILE A 107 -15.37 3.78 3.62
CA ILE A 107 -16.03 4.23 4.84
C ILE A 107 -14.93 4.63 5.82
N ALA A 108 -14.70 5.93 5.95
CA ALA A 108 -13.63 6.45 6.79
C ALA A 108 -13.92 6.23 8.29
N ARG A 109 -12.92 6.47 9.11
CA ARG A 109 -13.02 6.46 10.56
C ARG A 109 -14.18 7.35 11.03
N ASP A 110 -14.90 6.90 12.03
CA ASP A 110 -16.04 7.59 12.64
C ASP A 110 -17.25 7.80 11.73
N GLN A 111 -17.22 7.37 10.47
CA GLN A 111 -18.38 7.38 9.59
C GLN A 111 -19.37 6.28 9.97
N THR A 112 -20.64 6.61 9.81
CA THR A 112 -21.74 5.66 9.99
C THR A 112 -21.91 4.82 8.73
N TYR A 113 -22.20 3.54 8.90
CA TYR A 113 -22.43 2.58 7.83
C TYR A 113 -23.48 1.56 8.24
N TRP A 114 -23.99 0.80 7.28
CA TRP A 114 -24.96 -0.25 7.49
C TRP A 114 -24.31 -1.61 7.29
N VAL A 115 -24.66 -2.56 8.16
CA VAL A 115 -24.12 -3.91 8.10
C VAL A 115 -25.24 -4.93 8.26
N TYR A 116 -25.21 -5.96 7.42
CA TYR A 116 -25.95 -7.20 7.60
C TYR A 116 -24.92 -8.30 7.83
N GLU A 117 -25.10 -9.07 8.90
CA GLU A 117 -24.20 -10.15 9.25
C GLU A 117 -25.00 -11.42 9.49
N GLN A 118 -24.66 -12.47 8.76
CA GLN A 118 -25.21 -13.80 8.94
C GLN A 118 -24.08 -14.75 9.23
N THR A 119 -24.22 -15.51 10.34
CA THR A 119 -23.27 -16.54 10.70
C THR A 119 -23.88 -17.87 10.31
N SER A 120 -23.33 -18.50 9.28
CA SER A 120 -23.71 -19.87 8.92
C SER A 120 -22.59 -20.83 9.33
N SER A 121 -22.95 -21.88 10.02
CA SER A 121 -22.03 -22.99 10.33
C SER A 121 -22.34 -24.13 9.35
N GLN A 122 -21.53 -24.23 8.30
CA GLN A 122 -21.60 -25.38 7.41
C GLN A 122 -20.29 -26.17 7.55
N TYR A 123 -20.43 -27.44 7.87
CA TYR A 123 -19.34 -28.43 7.95
C TYR A 123 -18.17 -28.05 8.90
N GLY A 124 -18.48 -27.55 10.10
CA GLY A 124 -17.47 -27.22 11.11
C GLY A 124 -16.64 -25.96 10.84
N VAL A 125 -16.88 -25.27 9.72
CA VAL A 125 -16.27 -23.98 9.40
C VAL A 125 -17.33 -22.89 9.55
N THR A 126 -17.11 -21.98 10.51
CA THR A 126 -17.96 -20.80 10.66
C THR A 126 -17.64 -19.82 9.51
N VAL A 127 -18.55 -19.71 8.56
CA VAL A 127 -18.47 -18.71 7.50
C VAL A 127 -19.30 -17.51 7.95
N SER A 128 -18.66 -16.39 8.21
CA SER A 128 -19.34 -15.12 8.48
C SER A 128 -19.57 -14.41 7.15
N GLU A 129 -20.83 -14.24 6.79
CA GLU A 129 -21.24 -13.41 5.66
C GLU A 129 -21.57 -12.02 6.19
N ARG A 130 -20.72 -11.04 5.82
CA ARG A 130 -20.86 -9.67 6.28
C ARG A 130 -20.94 -8.72 5.09
N TYR A 131 -22.08 -8.06 4.96
CA TYR A 131 -22.35 -7.08 3.92
C TYR A 131 -22.32 -5.68 4.52
N THR A 132 -21.37 -4.87 4.12
CA THR A 132 -21.11 -3.51 4.65
C THR A 132 -21.45 -2.48 3.57
N TYR A 133 -22.31 -1.51 3.88
CA TYR A 133 -22.72 -0.46 2.97
C TYR A 133 -22.50 0.93 3.57
N CYS A 134 -21.88 1.85 2.82
CA CYS A 134 -21.87 3.25 3.19
C CYS A 134 -23.30 3.84 3.08
N LEU A 135 -23.56 4.95 3.76
CA LEU A 135 -24.90 5.56 3.77
C LEU A 135 -25.45 5.76 2.35
N LYS A 136 -24.65 6.35 1.47
CA LYS A 136 -25.04 6.65 0.08
C LYS A 136 -25.45 5.38 -0.71
N CYS A 137 -24.64 4.31 -0.61
CA CYS A 137 -24.93 3.06 -1.33
C CYS A 137 -26.11 2.31 -0.69
N PHE A 138 -26.25 2.40 0.63
CA PHE A 138 -27.39 1.80 1.34
C PHE A 138 -28.71 2.48 0.98
N ASP A 139 -28.73 3.81 0.91
CA ASP A 139 -29.93 4.57 0.52
C ASP A 139 -30.41 4.22 -0.89
N ALA A 140 -29.47 3.91 -1.79
CA ALA A 140 -29.73 3.49 -3.16
C ALA A 140 -30.20 2.04 -3.31
N LEU A 141 -30.17 1.21 -2.24
CA LEU A 141 -30.68 -0.15 -2.28
C LEU A 141 -32.21 -0.17 -2.37
N PRO A 142 -32.79 -1.13 -3.11
CA PRO A 142 -34.23 -1.32 -3.14
C PRO A 142 -34.76 -1.80 -1.77
N PRO A 143 -36.05 -1.64 -1.47
CA PRO A 143 -36.66 -2.08 -0.19
C PRO A 143 -36.49 -3.57 0.08
N GLU A 144 -36.48 -4.39 -0.98
CA GLU A 144 -36.28 -5.83 -0.93
C GLU A 144 -34.88 -6.22 -0.44
N GLY A 145 -33.96 -5.25 -0.46
CA GLY A 145 -32.58 -5.42 0.02
C GLY A 145 -31.65 -6.02 -1.01
N ILE A 146 -30.81 -6.96 -0.58
CA ILE A 146 -29.79 -7.61 -1.42
C ILE A 146 -30.03 -9.12 -1.52
N SER A 147 -29.74 -9.71 -2.69
CA SER A 147 -29.69 -11.16 -2.82
C SER A 147 -28.45 -11.72 -2.14
N LEU A 148 -28.62 -12.70 -1.29
CA LEU A 148 -27.55 -13.46 -0.65
C LEU A 148 -27.12 -14.65 -1.52
N SER A 149 -27.89 -14.96 -2.58
CA SER A 149 -27.59 -15.99 -3.58
C SER A 149 -26.56 -15.50 -4.60
N GLU A 150 -25.85 -16.43 -5.22
CA GLU A 150 -24.94 -16.13 -6.36
C GLU A 150 -25.71 -15.67 -7.62
N ASN A 151 -26.96 -16.05 -7.72
CA ASN A 151 -27.85 -15.64 -8.80
C ASN A 151 -28.62 -14.37 -8.36
N PRO A 152 -28.39 -13.22 -9.00
CA PRO A 152 -29.09 -11.97 -8.66
C PRO A 152 -30.63 -12.04 -8.81
N ASN A 153 -31.12 -13.00 -9.57
CA ASN A 153 -32.55 -13.22 -9.84
C ASN A 153 -33.21 -14.19 -8.85
N ASP A 154 -32.43 -14.77 -7.93
CA ASP A 154 -32.95 -15.70 -6.93
C ASP A 154 -33.53 -14.89 -5.73
N GLN A 155 -34.85 -14.82 -5.67
CA GLN A 155 -35.60 -14.13 -4.62
C GLN A 155 -35.78 -14.98 -3.35
N SER A 156 -35.34 -16.23 -3.35
CA SER A 156 -35.54 -17.15 -2.22
C SER A 156 -34.65 -16.83 -1.01
N ASN A 157 -33.54 -16.14 -1.22
CA ASN A 157 -32.58 -15.82 -0.15
C ASN A 157 -32.19 -14.33 -0.21
N MET A 158 -33.09 -13.47 0.27
CA MET A 158 -32.91 -12.01 0.30
C MET A 158 -32.63 -11.54 1.73
N ALA A 159 -31.72 -10.58 1.87
CA ALA A 159 -31.55 -9.79 3.08
C ALA A 159 -32.28 -8.46 2.91
N PRO A 160 -33.50 -8.30 3.43
CA PRO A 160 -34.25 -7.07 3.29
C PRO A 160 -33.57 -5.92 4.03
N LYS A 161 -33.81 -4.70 3.56
CA LYS A 161 -33.15 -3.47 4.01
C LYS A 161 -33.35 -3.20 5.51
N ASP A 162 -34.46 -3.62 6.07
CA ASP A 162 -34.82 -3.47 7.50
C ASP A 162 -33.98 -4.34 8.45
N LYS A 163 -33.36 -5.40 7.95
CA LYS A 163 -32.46 -6.27 8.74
C LYS A 163 -31.03 -5.73 8.87
N PHE A 164 -30.71 -4.66 8.18
CA PHE A 164 -29.40 -4.05 8.34
C PHE A 164 -29.33 -3.22 9.61
N VAL A 165 -28.22 -3.36 10.32
CA VAL A 165 -27.94 -2.61 11.55
C VAL A 165 -27.02 -1.46 11.22
N GLN A 166 -27.39 -0.27 11.69
CA GLN A 166 -26.53 0.91 11.55
C GLN A 166 -25.39 0.84 12.57
N MET A 167 -24.17 0.95 12.10
CA MET A 167 -22.96 0.95 12.92
C MET A 167 -22.09 2.16 12.62
N LYS A 168 -21.15 2.45 13.50
CA LYS A 168 -20.14 3.46 13.33
C LYS A 168 -18.77 2.80 13.18
N ASN A 169 -17.93 3.27 12.25
CA ASN A 169 -16.57 2.74 12.07
C ASN A 169 -15.64 3.24 13.19
N ASN A 170 -15.90 2.78 14.41
CA ASN A 170 -15.15 3.13 15.61
C ASN A 170 -14.75 1.90 16.45
N VAL A 171 -14.74 0.73 15.82
CA VAL A 171 -14.27 -0.49 16.49
C VAL A 171 -12.79 -0.31 16.86
N ILE A 172 -12.49 -0.49 18.14
CA ILE A 172 -11.16 -0.29 18.70
C ILE A 172 -10.48 -1.65 18.83
N ASP A 173 -9.40 -1.84 18.07
CA ASP A 173 -8.50 -2.98 18.24
C ASP A 173 -7.36 -2.55 19.19
N TYR A 174 -7.21 -3.29 20.31
CA TYR A 174 -6.16 -2.99 21.28
C TYR A 174 -4.84 -3.65 20.91
N GLU A 175 -3.74 -2.98 21.26
CA GLU A 175 -2.41 -3.56 21.09
C GLU A 175 -2.29 -4.86 21.89
N PRO A 176 -1.82 -5.96 21.28
CA PRO A 176 -1.70 -7.25 21.96
C PRO A 176 -0.57 -7.23 22.99
N PHE A 177 -0.74 -8.08 24.02
CA PHE A 177 0.25 -8.27 25.07
C PHE A 177 1.10 -9.52 24.83
N GLU A 178 2.37 -9.42 25.20
CA GLU A 178 3.25 -10.56 25.42
C GLU A 178 3.43 -10.80 26.91
N VAL A 179 3.48 -12.07 27.29
CA VAL A 179 3.62 -12.48 28.69
C VAL A 179 5.07 -12.92 28.95
N CYS A 180 5.70 -12.34 29.97
CA CYS A 180 7.04 -12.74 30.36
C CYS A 180 7.05 -14.20 30.86
N LYS A 181 7.98 -15.03 30.35
CA LYS A 181 8.12 -16.46 30.70
C LYS A 181 8.39 -16.69 32.20
N TYR A 182 8.99 -15.74 32.90
CA TYR A 182 9.40 -15.93 34.30
C TYR A 182 8.47 -15.27 35.29
N CYS A 183 8.16 -13.96 35.13
CA CYS A 183 7.35 -13.25 36.09
C CYS A 183 5.87 -13.15 35.69
N HIS A 184 5.50 -13.66 34.51
CA HIS A 184 4.15 -13.63 33.94
C HIS A 184 3.51 -12.24 33.81
N ARG A 185 4.30 -11.16 33.94
CA ARG A 185 3.82 -9.79 33.70
C ARG A 185 3.58 -9.57 32.21
N LYS A 186 2.56 -8.77 31.93
CA LYS A 186 2.12 -8.44 30.58
C LYS A 186 2.80 -7.17 30.09
N TRP A 187 3.38 -7.23 28.88
CA TRP A 187 3.92 -6.08 28.17
C TRP A 187 3.24 -5.96 26.83
N HIS A 188 2.93 -4.74 26.37
CA HIS A 188 2.50 -4.59 24.98
C HIS A 188 3.57 -5.14 24.04
N ARG A 189 3.17 -5.91 23.05
CA ARG A 189 4.07 -6.46 22.02
C ARG A 189 4.98 -5.36 21.43
N ILE A 190 4.39 -4.19 21.16
CA ILE A 190 5.08 -3.04 20.58
C ILE A 190 6.07 -2.41 21.59
N CYS A 191 5.70 -2.27 22.86
CA CYS A 191 6.63 -1.78 23.91
C CYS A 191 7.79 -2.74 24.15
N ALA A 192 7.52 -4.03 24.09
CA ALA A 192 8.52 -5.08 24.23
C ALA A 192 9.44 -5.19 23.00
N LEU A 193 9.09 -4.59 21.87
CA LEU A 193 9.73 -4.83 20.57
C LEU A 193 9.91 -6.32 20.31
N HIS A 194 8.86 -7.10 20.62
CA HIS A 194 8.88 -8.54 20.53
C HIS A 194 7.90 -9.03 19.48
N ASP A 195 8.38 -9.63 18.42
CA ASP A 195 7.61 -10.40 17.45
C ASP A 195 8.00 -11.87 17.55
N LYS A 196 7.00 -12.77 17.65
CA LYS A 196 7.22 -14.21 17.76
C LYS A 196 7.91 -14.80 16.53
N LYS A 197 7.75 -14.18 15.37
CA LYS A 197 8.45 -14.57 14.15
C LYS A 197 9.94 -14.26 14.23
N VAL A 198 10.29 -13.10 14.84
CA VAL A 198 11.69 -12.67 15.04
C VAL A 198 12.34 -13.39 16.23
N PHE A 199 11.57 -13.59 17.33
CA PHE A 199 12.04 -14.16 18.58
C PHE A 199 11.14 -15.34 19.00
N PRO A 200 11.28 -16.51 18.37
CA PRO A 200 10.40 -17.67 18.60
C PRO A 200 10.52 -18.25 20.00
N GLU A 201 11.64 -18.02 20.69
CA GLU A 201 11.87 -18.51 22.05
C GLU A 201 10.94 -17.89 23.10
N GLY A 202 10.23 -16.80 22.74
CA GLY A 202 9.26 -16.10 23.58
C GLY A 202 9.88 -14.96 24.40
N PHE A 203 9.01 -14.20 25.05
CA PHE A 203 9.35 -12.93 25.69
C PHE A 203 9.89 -13.10 27.12
N ILE A 204 10.97 -12.40 27.43
CA ILE A 204 11.52 -12.20 28.78
C ILE A 204 11.65 -10.69 29.02
N CYS A 205 10.97 -10.15 30.03
CA CYS A 205 11.03 -8.73 30.33
C CYS A 205 12.40 -8.31 30.85
N ASP A 206 12.73 -7.01 30.73
CA ASP A 206 14.03 -6.48 31.08
C ASP A 206 14.41 -6.69 32.55
N THR A 207 13.43 -6.64 33.47
CA THR A 207 13.65 -6.92 34.90
C THR A 207 14.13 -8.36 35.11
N CYS A 208 13.39 -9.34 34.59
CA CYS A 208 13.79 -10.76 34.71
C CYS A 208 15.09 -11.05 34.00
N ARG A 209 15.38 -10.35 32.92
CA ARG A 209 16.62 -10.49 32.15
C ARG A 209 17.81 -10.03 32.96
N LYS A 210 17.71 -8.86 33.61
CA LYS A 210 18.74 -8.34 34.53
C LYS A 210 18.95 -9.24 35.73
N GLU A 211 17.85 -9.65 36.39
CA GLU A 211 17.92 -10.53 37.59
C GLU A 211 18.57 -11.88 37.29
N LYS A 212 18.30 -12.43 36.12
CA LYS A 212 18.82 -13.75 35.71
C LYS A 212 20.08 -13.68 34.85
N ASN A 213 20.61 -12.50 34.60
CA ASN A 213 21.78 -12.22 33.76
C ASN A 213 21.68 -12.81 32.34
N TYR A 214 20.48 -12.72 31.73
CA TYR A 214 20.26 -13.13 30.34
C TYR A 214 20.56 -11.98 29.38
N ALA A 215 21.37 -12.26 28.35
CA ALA A 215 21.57 -11.33 27.24
C ALA A 215 20.27 -11.07 26.46
N LYS A 216 20.12 -9.85 25.94
CA LYS A 216 19.02 -9.54 25.01
C LYS A 216 19.24 -10.32 23.71
N PRO A 217 18.26 -11.09 23.21
CA PRO A 217 18.42 -11.80 21.95
C PRO A 217 18.70 -10.81 20.82
N GLU A 218 19.68 -11.13 19.98
CA GLU A 218 20.05 -10.30 18.83
C GLU A 218 18.97 -10.40 17.74
N ASN A 219 18.58 -9.26 17.19
CA ASN A 219 17.76 -9.23 15.99
C ASN A 219 18.66 -9.54 14.77
N ARG A 220 18.42 -10.67 14.11
CA ARG A 220 19.14 -11.07 12.90
C ARG A 220 18.54 -10.46 11.63
N PHE A 221 17.33 -9.97 11.68
CA PHE A 221 16.57 -9.44 10.56
C PHE A 221 16.65 -7.90 10.54
N MET A 222 17.84 -7.38 10.26
CA MET A 222 18.08 -5.94 10.21
C MET A 222 18.14 -5.46 8.75
N ALA A 223 17.72 -4.21 8.50
CA ALA A 223 17.85 -3.57 7.19
C ALA A 223 19.32 -3.56 6.71
N LYS A 224 20.26 -3.40 7.64
CA LYS A 224 21.70 -3.43 7.33
C LYS A 224 22.16 -4.78 6.73
N ARG A 225 21.46 -5.86 7.01
CA ARG A 225 21.76 -7.23 6.52
C ARG A 225 21.00 -7.57 5.22
N LEU A 226 20.09 -6.72 4.75
CA LEU A 226 19.44 -6.89 3.45
C LEU A 226 20.45 -6.70 2.31
N PRO A 227 20.23 -7.35 1.15
CA PRO A 227 21.14 -7.25 0.01
C PRO A 227 21.39 -5.80 -0.42
N HIS A 228 22.63 -5.49 -0.75
CA HIS A 228 23.04 -4.23 -1.36
C HIS A 228 22.99 -4.33 -2.88
N ASN A 229 22.70 -3.20 -3.53
CA ASN A 229 22.95 -2.99 -4.94
C ASN A 229 23.72 -1.69 -5.15
N LYS A 230 24.17 -1.40 -6.38
CA LYS A 230 25.00 -0.22 -6.65
C LYS A 230 24.24 1.08 -6.41
N LEU A 231 22.96 1.13 -6.73
CA LEU A 231 22.12 2.28 -6.45
C LEU A 231 22.03 2.56 -4.94
N SER A 232 21.65 1.54 -4.16
CA SER A 232 21.51 1.71 -2.71
C SER A 232 22.83 2.09 -2.04
N GLN A 233 23.94 1.51 -2.46
CA GLN A 233 25.27 1.84 -1.95
C GLN A 233 25.63 3.30 -2.28
N PHE A 234 25.43 3.73 -3.52
CA PHE A 234 25.71 5.10 -3.93
C PHE A 234 24.92 6.13 -3.12
N LEU A 235 23.63 5.87 -2.87
CA LEU A 235 22.78 6.76 -2.07
C LEU A 235 23.21 6.77 -0.59
N GLU A 236 23.49 5.60 -0.02
CA GLU A 236 23.93 5.44 1.35
C GLU A 236 25.26 6.15 1.60
N ASP A 237 26.24 6.00 0.70
CA ASP A 237 27.54 6.67 0.78
C ASP A 237 27.38 8.19 0.72
N ARG A 238 26.57 8.71 -0.21
CA ARG A 238 26.31 10.14 -0.36
C ARG A 238 25.67 10.75 0.89
N VAL A 239 24.61 10.12 1.41
CA VAL A 239 23.89 10.61 2.58
C VAL A 239 24.78 10.56 3.82
N ASN A 240 25.51 9.47 4.04
CA ASN A 240 26.40 9.35 5.20
C ASN A 240 27.62 10.28 5.11
N ALA A 241 28.14 10.56 3.91
CA ALA A 241 29.17 11.59 3.71
C ALA A 241 28.63 12.99 4.06
N PHE A 242 27.40 13.32 3.63
CA PHE A 242 26.73 14.56 4.02
C PHE A 242 26.60 14.68 5.54
N LEU A 243 26.08 13.66 6.21
CA LEU A 243 25.91 13.65 7.67
C LEU A 243 27.24 13.85 8.42
N LYS A 244 28.31 13.17 8.00
CA LYS A 244 29.65 13.33 8.57
C LYS A 244 30.16 14.76 8.45
N ASN A 245 29.94 15.39 7.29
CA ASN A 245 30.35 16.78 7.05
C ASN A 245 29.49 17.79 7.83
N ALA A 246 28.19 17.53 7.98
CA ALA A 246 27.27 18.39 8.73
C ALA A 246 27.51 18.30 10.25
N MET A 247 28.09 17.20 10.76
CA MET A 247 28.31 16.96 12.17
C MET A 247 29.75 16.58 12.48
N PRO A 248 30.72 17.47 12.27
CA PRO A 248 32.15 17.15 12.39
C PRO A 248 32.57 16.77 13.81
N ASN A 249 31.84 17.23 14.84
CA ASN A 249 32.13 16.89 16.24
C ASN A 249 31.71 15.47 16.65
N ASN A 250 30.75 14.85 15.91
CA ASN A 250 30.24 13.52 16.16
C ASN A 250 29.97 12.77 14.83
N PRO A 251 30.99 12.53 14.01
CA PRO A 251 30.80 12.07 12.62
C PRO A 251 30.20 10.67 12.45
N ASN A 252 30.19 9.87 13.53
CA ASN A 252 29.66 8.49 13.52
C ASN A 252 28.41 8.31 14.41
N GLN A 253 27.81 9.41 14.87
CA GLN A 253 26.67 9.34 15.77
C GLN A 253 25.40 8.89 15.06
N TYR A 254 25.26 9.24 13.79
CA TYR A 254 24.07 8.95 12.96
C TYR A 254 24.51 8.22 11.71
N GLU A 255 23.84 7.11 11.41
CA GLU A 255 24.03 6.30 10.23
C GLU A 255 22.69 6.06 9.55
N VAL A 256 22.63 6.37 8.26
CA VAL A 256 21.46 6.06 7.40
C VAL A 256 21.80 4.82 6.58
N ILE A 257 20.88 3.88 6.57
CA ILE A 257 20.94 2.66 5.77
C ILE A 257 19.94 2.82 4.63
N ILE A 258 20.36 2.63 3.38
CA ILE A 258 19.48 2.70 2.22
C ILE A 258 19.46 1.36 1.50
N ARG A 259 18.27 0.87 1.16
CA ARG A 259 18.08 -0.41 0.45
C ARG A 259 17.11 -0.23 -0.71
N THR A 260 17.46 -0.84 -1.82
CA THR A 260 16.50 -1.07 -2.91
C THR A 260 15.81 -2.40 -2.63
N LEU A 261 14.50 -2.36 -2.41
CA LEU A 261 13.72 -3.51 -1.94
C LEU A 261 12.94 -4.23 -3.05
N CYS A 262 12.89 -3.62 -4.25
CA CYS A 262 12.29 -4.21 -5.44
C CYS A 262 12.89 -3.56 -6.68
N VAL A 263 13.19 -4.36 -7.70
CA VAL A 263 13.62 -3.95 -9.04
C VAL A 263 12.92 -4.86 -10.04
N GLN A 264 11.96 -4.33 -10.81
CA GLN A 264 11.18 -5.13 -11.75
C GLN A 264 10.91 -4.38 -13.05
N ASP A 265 10.87 -5.11 -14.15
CA ASP A 265 10.46 -4.58 -15.45
C ASP A 265 8.93 -4.69 -15.59
N LYS A 266 8.30 -3.59 -16.00
CA LYS A 266 6.85 -3.44 -16.18
C LYS A 266 6.53 -2.73 -17.48
N GLU A 267 5.25 -2.72 -17.84
CA GLU A 267 4.74 -2.00 -19.00
C GLU A 267 3.52 -1.16 -18.59
N VAL A 268 3.46 0.09 -19.06
CA VAL A 268 2.25 0.89 -19.02
C VAL A 268 1.49 0.76 -20.33
N GLU A 269 0.21 0.41 -20.26
CA GLU A 269 -0.67 0.35 -21.43
C GLU A 269 -1.28 1.73 -21.71
N VAL A 270 -1.23 2.13 -22.98
CA VAL A 270 -1.85 3.37 -23.44
C VAL A 270 -3.38 3.25 -23.40
N LYS A 271 -4.05 4.27 -22.90
CA LYS A 271 -5.50 4.31 -22.73
C LYS A 271 -6.23 4.27 -24.07
N PRO A 272 -7.50 3.78 -24.10
CA PRO A 272 -8.20 3.44 -25.32
C PRO A 272 -8.40 4.59 -26.32
N LEU A 273 -8.76 5.81 -25.87
CA LEU A 273 -9.00 6.92 -26.80
C LEU A 273 -7.69 7.45 -27.39
N MET A 274 -6.63 7.54 -26.59
CA MET A 274 -5.30 7.89 -27.06
C MET A 274 -4.81 6.88 -28.10
N LYS A 275 -4.95 5.59 -27.81
CA LYS A 275 -4.60 4.50 -28.72
C LYS A 275 -5.41 4.54 -30.00
N ALA A 276 -6.72 4.73 -29.94
CA ALA A 276 -7.60 4.80 -31.11
C ALA A 276 -7.28 5.98 -32.02
N LYS A 277 -6.99 7.16 -31.45
CA LYS A 277 -6.75 8.41 -32.22
C LYS A 277 -5.34 8.51 -32.78
N TYR A 278 -4.33 8.13 -31.99
CA TYR A 278 -2.92 8.34 -32.31
C TYR A 278 -2.13 7.07 -32.63
N GLY A 279 -2.67 5.86 -32.35
CA GLY A 279 -2.08 4.59 -32.75
C GLY A 279 -1.87 4.48 -34.27
N PRO A 280 -2.85 4.86 -35.13
CA PRO A 280 -2.66 4.91 -36.58
C PRO A 280 -1.58 5.88 -37.05
N GLN A 281 -1.22 6.87 -36.21
CA GLN A 281 -0.15 7.85 -36.46
C GLN A 281 1.22 7.38 -35.92
N GLY A 282 1.31 6.14 -35.42
CA GLY A 282 2.56 5.53 -34.94
C GLY A 282 2.79 5.69 -33.42
N PHE A 283 1.82 6.18 -32.65
CA PHE A 283 1.97 6.21 -31.20
C PHE A 283 1.98 4.79 -30.60
N PRO A 284 2.92 4.45 -29.70
CA PRO A 284 3.05 3.12 -29.16
C PRO A 284 1.81 2.68 -28.37
N ASP A 285 1.51 1.37 -28.35
CA ASP A 285 0.44 0.79 -27.55
C ASP A 285 0.80 0.67 -26.08
N ARG A 286 2.09 0.59 -25.78
CA ARG A 286 2.67 0.40 -24.45
C ARG A 286 4.08 0.94 -24.36
N PHE A 287 4.52 1.24 -23.14
CA PHE A 287 5.89 1.65 -22.84
C PHE A 287 6.44 0.77 -21.72
N SER A 288 7.63 0.18 -21.98
CA SER A 288 8.34 -0.62 -20.99
C SER A 288 9.13 0.30 -20.03
N TYR A 289 9.10 -0.03 -18.75
CA TYR A 289 9.87 0.69 -17.74
C TYR A 289 10.34 -0.24 -16.64
N ARG A 290 11.39 0.18 -15.94
CA ARG A 290 11.87 -0.48 -14.72
C ARG A 290 11.38 0.28 -13.51
N THR A 291 10.67 -0.40 -12.59
CA THR A 291 10.29 0.17 -11.31
C THR A 291 11.30 -0.20 -10.24
N LYS A 292 11.59 0.76 -9.33
CA LYS A 292 12.43 0.53 -8.16
C LYS A 292 11.75 1.06 -6.91
N ALA A 293 11.84 0.29 -5.82
CA ALA A 293 11.39 0.67 -4.48
C ALA A 293 12.62 0.91 -3.58
N ILE A 294 12.83 2.12 -3.13
CA ILE A 294 14.01 2.56 -2.37
C ILE A 294 13.55 3.02 -1.00
N PHE A 295 14.12 2.43 0.07
CA PHE A 295 13.74 2.73 1.45
C PHE A 295 14.97 3.09 2.27
N ALA A 296 14.79 4.07 3.18
CA ALA A 296 15.84 4.50 4.09
C ALA A 296 15.47 4.23 5.55
N PHE A 297 16.47 3.82 6.30
CA PHE A 297 16.38 3.42 7.70
C PHE A 297 17.43 4.17 8.51
N GLU A 298 17.14 4.45 9.77
CA GLU A 298 18.05 5.04 10.74
C GLU A 298 17.99 4.25 12.04
N ILE A 299 19.08 4.24 12.79
CA ILE A 299 19.14 3.63 14.13
C ILE A 299 18.81 4.71 15.18
N ILE A 300 17.64 4.59 15.82
CA ILE A 300 17.19 5.47 16.88
C ILE A 300 17.07 4.69 18.18
N ASP A 301 17.82 5.08 19.21
CA ASP A 301 17.91 4.39 20.49
C ASP A 301 18.25 2.88 20.32
N GLY A 302 19.18 2.57 19.43
CA GLY A 302 19.64 1.22 19.17
C GLY A 302 18.65 0.33 18.38
N VAL A 303 17.59 0.89 17.80
CA VAL A 303 16.59 0.17 16.99
C VAL A 303 16.44 0.82 15.63
N GLU A 304 16.39 0.03 14.56
CA GLU A 304 16.16 0.52 13.22
C GLU A 304 14.73 1.09 13.07
N VAL A 305 14.62 2.22 12.39
CA VAL A 305 13.36 2.89 12.04
C VAL A 305 13.37 3.21 10.56
N CYS A 306 12.41 2.67 9.82
CA CYS A 306 12.16 3.06 8.45
C CYS A 306 11.49 4.44 8.45
N PHE A 307 12.10 5.43 7.79
CA PHE A 307 11.61 6.82 7.84
C PHE A 307 11.32 7.44 6.48
N PHE A 308 11.77 6.82 5.38
CA PHE A 308 11.62 7.35 4.03
C PHE A 308 11.41 6.22 3.03
N GLY A 309 10.49 6.42 2.09
CA GLY A 309 10.20 5.50 0.99
C GLY A 309 10.04 6.25 -0.33
N LEU A 310 10.53 5.67 -1.41
CA LEU A 310 10.53 6.23 -2.75
C LEU A 310 10.25 5.12 -3.78
N HIS A 311 9.27 5.33 -4.64
CA HIS A 311 9.01 4.52 -5.82
C HIS A 311 9.28 5.32 -7.08
N VAL A 312 10.06 4.76 -7.98
CA VAL A 312 10.46 5.41 -9.24
C VAL A 312 10.17 4.52 -10.45
N GLN A 313 10.01 5.15 -11.60
CA GLN A 313 9.86 4.49 -12.90
C GLN A 313 10.97 4.98 -13.82
N GLU A 314 11.71 4.07 -14.40
CA GLU A 314 12.87 4.34 -15.26
C GLU A 314 12.59 3.82 -16.67
N TYR A 315 12.42 4.72 -17.63
CA TYR A 315 12.19 4.42 -19.05
C TYR A 315 13.52 4.47 -19.79
N GLY A 316 14.07 3.32 -20.15
CA GLY A 316 15.41 3.15 -20.67
C GLY A 316 15.63 3.75 -22.08
N SER A 317 16.84 3.58 -22.62
CA SER A 317 17.20 4.02 -23.98
C SER A 317 16.47 3.23 -25.08
N ASN A 318 16.04 2.00 -24.78
CA ASN A 318 15.27 1.13 -25.66
C ASN A 318 13.76 1.42 -25.63
N CYS A 319 13.30 2.26 -24.71
CA CYS A 319 11.92 2.69 -24.70
C CYS A 319 11.62 3.63 -25.85
N LYS A 320 10.40 3.56 -26.41
CA LYS A 320 9.96 4.43 -27.49
C LYS A 320 9.74 5.87 -26.99
N GLU A 321 9.94 6.84 -27.92
CA GLU A 321 9.51 8.22 -27.65
C GLU A 321 7.98 8.28 -27.42
N PRO A 322 7.51 9.18 -26.54
CA PRO A 322 8.22 10.28 -25.85
C PRO A 322 8.89 9.90 -24.51
N ASN A 323 8.89 8.61 -24.15
CA ASN A 323 9.36 8.18 -22.82
C ASN A 323 10.86 7.84 -22.75
N ALA A 324 11.54 7.72 -23.89
CA ALA A 324 12.95 7.33 -23.94
C ALA A 324 13.85 8.18 -23.01
N ARG A 325 14.73 7.52 -22.24
CA ARG A 325 15.71 8.13 -21.33
C ARG A 325 15.09 9.05 -20.26
N ARG A 326 13.88 8.75 -19.79
CA ARG A 326 13.18 9.52 -18.76
C ARG A 326 13.00 8.72 -17.48
N VAL A 327 13.04 9.42 -16.35
CA VAL A 327 12.67 8.86 -15.04
C VAL A 327 11.49 9.63 -14.46
N TYR A 328 10.62 8.93 -13.77
CA TYR A 328 9.47 9.50 -13.09
C TYR A 328 9.49 9.12 -11.61
N ILE A 329 9.48 10.13 -10.74
CA ILE A 329 9.33 9.95 -9.29
C ILE A 329 7.83 9.77 -9.03
N ALA A 330 7.40 8.50 -8.91
CA ALA A 330 6.00 8.15 -8.84
C ALA A 330 5.39 8.40 -7.45
N TYR A 331 6.07 7.93 -6.39
CA TYR A 331 5.61 8.11 -5.01
C TYR A 331 6.79 8.37 -4.09
N LEU A 332 6.60 9.34 -3.19
CA LEU A 332 7.51 9.65 -2.11
C LEU A 332 6.68 9.80 -0.83
N ASP A 333 7.15 9.17 0.25
CA ASP A 333 6.54 9.30 1.57
C ASP A 333 7.60 9.23 2.66
N SER A 334 7.33 9.87 3.80
CA SER A 334 8.26 9.90 4.93
C SER A 334 7.54 10.07 6.25
N VAL A 335 8.16 9.59 7.33
CA VAL A 335 7.75 9.85 8.71
C VAL A 335 8.79 10.70 9.41
N HIS A 336 8.36 11.60 10.29
CA HIS A 336 9.18 12.71 10.81
C HIS A 336 10.17 12.32 11.92
N PHE A 337 10.43 11.03 12.12
CA PHE A 337 11.23 10.55 13.26
C PHE A 337 12.74 10.73 13.09
N PHE A 338 13.22 11.05 11.89
CA PHE A 338 14.64 11.22 11.61
C PHE A 338 15.35 12.16 12.60
N GLN A 339 16.52 11.72 13.06
CA GLN A 339 17.39 12.44 13.97
C GLN A 339 18.77 12.70 13.34
N PRO A 340 19.38 13.89 13.53
CA PRO A 340 18.80 15.06 14.20
C PRO A 340 17.74 15.77 13.34
N ARG A 341 16.70 16.25 13.97
CA ARG A 341 15.53 16.84 13.30
C ARG A 341 15.89 17.98 12.33
N GLU A 342 16.94 18.72 12.65
CA GLU A 342 17.41 19.87 11.89
C GLU A 342 17.90 19.45 10.49
N LEU A 343 18.52 18.29 10.35
CA LEU A 343 19.07 17.78 9.09
C LEU A 343 18.09 16.94 8.28
N ARG A 344 16.87 16.71 8.79
CA ARG A 344 15.90 15.85 8.12
C ARG A 344 15.58 16.27 6.69
N THR A 345 15.34 17.56 6.46
CA THR A 345 15.03 18.10 5.13
C THR A 345 16.20 17.92 4.16
N GLU A 346 17.39 18.20 4.64
CA GLU A 346 18.62 18.08 3.85
C GLU A 346 18.90 16.63 3.49
N VAL A 347 18.69 15.68 4.42
CA VAL A 347 18.82 14.24 4.15
C VAL A 347 17.84 13.78 3.08
N TYR A 348 16.59 14.21 3.13
CA TYR A 348 15.61 13.87 2.08
C TYR A 348 16.05 14.45 0.72
N HIS A 349 16.57 15.69 0.69
CA HIS A 349 17.11 16.29 -0.52
C HIS A 349 18.35 15.53 -1.03
N GLU A 350 19.25 15.07 -0.14
CA GLU A 350 20.41 14.28 -0.51
C GLU A 350 20.03 12.93 -1.14
N ILE A 351 18.99 12.25 -0.62
CA ILE A 351 18.48 11.01 -1.22
C ILE A 351 17.98 11.27 -2.64
N LEU A 352 17.15 12.30 -2.83
CA LEU A 352 16.57 12.62 -4.13
C LEU A 352 17.63 13.12 -5.14
N LEU A 353 18.52 14.02 -4.71
CA LEU A 353 19.61 14.50 -5.57
C LEU A 353 20.61 13.40 -5.89
N GLY A 354 20.87 12.51 -4.93
CA GLY A 354 21.67 11.30 -5.16
C GLY A 354 21.04 10.39 -6.21
N TYR A 355 19.74 10.18 -6.15
CA TYR A 355 19.03 9.41 -7.17
C TYR A 355 19.12 10.07 -8.56
N LEU A 356 18.89 11.39 -8.65
CA LEU A 356 19.01 12.13 -9.91
C LEU A 356 20.44 12.08 -10.47
N ASP A 357 21.47 12.18 -9.62
CA ASP A 357 22.88 12.06 -10.04
C ASP A 357 23.19 10.63 -10.53
N TYR A 358 22.69 9.61 -9.85
CA TYR A 358 22.88 8.22 -10.25
C TYR A 358 22.28 7.93 -11.63
N VAL A 359 21.03 8.28 -11.85
CA VAL A 359 20.37 8.04 -13.14
C VAL A 359 20.96 8.90 -14.26
N LYS A 360 21.41 10.13 -13.97
CA LYS A 360 22.19 10.95 -14.89
C LYS A 360 23.45 10.23 -15.37
N ARG A 361 24.19 9.60 -14.46
CA ARG A 361 25.42 8.83 -14.79
C ARG A 361 25.11 7.59 -15.62
N LEU A 362 23.94 7.00 -15.47
CA LEU A 362 23.48 5.90 -16.32
C LEU A 362 23.08 6.33 -17.73
N GLY A 363 22.85 7.64 -17.98
CA GLY A 363 22.48 8.17 -19.29
C GLY A 363 21.00 8.54 -19.44
N TYR A 364 20.26 8.69 -18.34
CA TYR A 364 18.94 9.31 -18.36
C TYR A 364 19.08 10.82 -18.55
N THR A 365 18.19 11.40 -19.37
CA THR A 365 18.30 12.80 -19.79
C THR A 365 17.32 13.71 -19.08
N MET A 366 16.17 13.19 -18.69
CA MET A 366 15.07 13.95 -18.10
C MET A 366 14.50 13.23 -16.88
N ALA A 367 14.08 14.01 -15.89
CA ALA A 367 13.32 13.51 -14.75
C ALA A 367 12.02 14.30 -14.58
N HIS A 368 11.01 13.67 -14.00
CA HIS A 368 9.68 14.26 -13.82
C HIS A 368 9.19 14.05 -12.41
N ILE A 369 8.56 15.07 -11.83
CA ILE A 369 7.96 15.04 -10.49
C ILE A 369 6.57 15.64 -10.55
N TRP A 370 5.60 14.94 -9.98
CA TRP A 370 4.28 15.47 -9.69
C TRP A 370 4.21 15.80 -8.18
N ALA A 371 4.30 17.09 -7.84
CA ALA A 371 4.27 17.59 -6.46
C ALA A 371 2.83 17.71 -5.94
N CYS A 372 2.16 16.57 -5.74
CA CYS A 372 0.81 16.48 -5.20
C CYS A 372 0.87 15.93 -3.75
N PRO A 373 0.42 16.68 -2.73
CA PRO A 373 0.30 16.14 -1.39
C PRO A 373 -0.86 15.13 -1.33
N PRO A 374 -0.81 14.16 -0.40
CA PRO A 374 -1.94 13.26 -0.16
C PRO A 374 -3.17 14.03 0.32
N SER A 375 -4.35 13.48 0.09
CA SER A 375 -5.58 13.96 0.70
C SER A 375 -5.60 13.68 2.19
N GLU A 376 -6.40 14.42 2.96
CA GLU A 376 -6.51 14.19 4.40
C GLU A 376 -7.07 12.79 4.67
N GLY A 377 -6.31 11.98 5.42
CA GLY A 377 -6.64 10.58 5.72
C GLY A 377 -6.10 9.54 4.72
N ASP A 378 -5.44 9.96 3.65
CA ASP A 378 -4.77 9.05 2.71
C ASP A 378 -3.31 8.80 3.12
N ASP A 379 -2.90 7.56 3.02
CA ASP A 379 -1.50 7.13 3.16
C ASP A 379 -0.90 6.87 1.77
N TYR A 380 0.35 7.32 1.54
CA TYR A 380 1.03 7.01 0.27
C TYR A 380 1.81 5.71 0.34
N ILE A 381 2.73 5.58 1.30
CA ILE A 381 3.56 4.39 1.49
C ILE A 381 3.43 3.88 2.92
N PHE A 382 3.57 4.76 3.92
CA PHE A 382 3.51 4.39 5.33
C PHE A 382 2.08 4.41 5.87
N HIS A 383 1.68 3.33 6.50
CA HIS A 383 0.35 3.23 7.12
C HIS A 383 0.31 4.03 8.44
N CYS A 384 -0.68 4.89 8.58
CA CYS A 384 -0.91 5.75 9.76
C CYS A 384 0.28 6.64 10.13
N HIS A 385 0.36 7.80 9.50
CA HIS A 385 1.35 8.83 9.88
C HIS A 385 1.14 9.37 11.29
N PRO A 386 2.19 9.92 11.92
CA PRO A 386 2.04 10.61 13.21
C PRO A 386 0.99 11.72 13.14
N PRO A 387 0.06 11.82 14.11
CA PRO A 387 -1.01 12.82 14.08
C PRO A 387 -0.49 14.27 14.13
N GLU A 388 0.71 14.49 14.67
CA GLU A 388 1.40 15.77 14.67
C GLU A 388 2.11 16.11 13.35
N GLN A 389 2.29 15.13 12.46
CA GLN A 389 2.86 15.33 11.13
C GLN A 389 1.78 15.86 10.19
N LYS A 390 1.74 17.19 10.04
CA LYS A 390 0.77 17.84 9.16
C LYS A 390 1.11 17.60 7.70
N ILE A 391 0.09 17.27 6.91
CA ILE A 391 0.19 17.24 5.45
C ILE A 391 0.61 18.62 4.94
N PRO A 392 1.66 18.73 4.12
CA PRO A 392 2.11 20.02 3.61
C PRO A 392 1.04 20.62 2.69
N LYS A 393 0.81 21.94 2.81
CA LYS A 393 -0.01 22.65 1.83
C LYS A 393 0.67 22.58 0.45
N PRO A 394 -0.08 22.54 -0.67
CA PRO A 394 0.46 22.40 -2.02
C PRO A 394 1.64 23.34 -2.30
N LYS A 395 1.52 24.63 -2.01
CA LYS A 395 2.60 25.60 -2.22
C LYS A 395 3.86 25.29 -1.42
N ARG A 396 3.72 24.84 -0.16
CA ARG A 396 4.87 24.49 0.68
C ARG A 396 5.63 23.28 0.12
N LEU A 397 4.89 22.30 -0.42
CA LEU A 397 5.50 21.15 -1.08
C LEU A 397 6.22 21.54 -2.37
N GLN A 398 5.62 22.42 -3.18
CA GLN A 398 6.23 22.95 -4.39
C GLN A 398 7.52 23.71 -4.07
N ASP A 399 7.50 24.61 -3.06
CA ASP A 399 8.68 25.37 -2.61
C ASP A 399 9.77 24.43 -2.07
N TRP A 400 9.39 23.31 -1.44
CA TRP A 400 10.33 22.30 -0.95
C TRP A 400 11.06 21.61 -2.10
N TYR A 401 10.34 21.17 -3.15
CA TYR A 401 10.95 20.59 -4.34
C TYR A 401 11.79 21.62 -5.11
N LYS A 402 11.32 22.86 -5.20
CA LYS A 402 12.05 23.93 -5.86
C LYS A 402 13.42 24.18 -5.21
N LYS A 403 13.47 24.27 -3.87
CA LYS A 403 14.74 24.41 -3.13
C LYS A 403 15.69 23.24 -3.39
N MET A 404 15.17 22.00 -3.40
CA MET A 404 15.96 20.83 -3.75
C MET A 404 16.54 20.95 -5.17
N LEU A 405 15.73 21.34 -6.15
CA LEU A 405 16.18 21.47 -7.54
C LEU A 405 17.15 22.63 -7.74
N GLU A 406 16.97 23.76 -7.05
CA GLU A 406 17.93 24.88 -7.01
C GLU A 406 19.28 24.43 -6.47
N LYS A 407 19.30 23.63 -5.40
CA LYS A 407 20.52 22.97 -4.89
C LYS A 407 21.13 22.04 -5.94
N GLY A 408 20.31 21.22 -6.61
CA GLY A 408 20.77 20.33 -7.69
C GLY A 408 21.42 21.06 -8.86
N VAL A 409 20.90 22.25 -9.20
CA VAL A 409 21.52 23.12 -10.22
C VAL A 409 22.89 23.67 -9.74
N ALA A 410 22.95 24.11 -8.48
CA ALA A 410 24.22 24.61 -7.90
C ALA A 410 25.30 23.50 -7.85
N GLU A 411 24.91 22.26 -7.57
CA GLU A 411 25.77 21.06 -7.53
C GLU A 411 26.05 20.48 -8.93
N LYS A 412 25.45 21.04 -10.00
CA LYS A 412 25.53 20.54 -11.38
C LYS A 412 24.96 19.13 -11.59
N THR A 413 24.19 18.61 -10.67
CA THR A 413 23.40 17.39 -10.83
C THR A 413 22.26 17.63 -11.83
N VAL A 414 21.60 18.77 -11.73
CA VAL A 414 20.53 19.25 -12.62
C VAL A 414 21.09 20.36 -13.50
N VAL A 415 20.78 20.32 -14.80
CA VAL A 415 21.14 21.41 -15.74
C VAL A 415 20.15 22.56 -15.62
N GLU A 416 18.88 22.26 -15.71
CA GLU A 416 17.76 23.19 -15.55
C GLU A 416 16.48 22.44 -15.13
N PHE A 417 15.54 23.16 -14.59
CA PHE A 417 14.18 22.63 -14.38
C PHE A 417 13.14 23.68 -14.77
N LYS A 418 12.01 23.21 -15.26
CA LYS A 418 10.88 24.03 -15.71
C LYS A 418 9.57 23.43 -15.21
N ASP A 419 8.53 24.26 -15.15
CA ASP A 419 7.18 23.76 -15.06
C ASP A 419 6.73 23.16 -16.41
N ILE A 420 5.71 22.30 -16.38
CA ILE A 420 5.24 21.60 -17.57
C ILE A 420 4.77 22.55 -18.68
N TYR A 421 4.17 23.68 -18.33
CA TYR A 421 3.68 24.66 -19.31
C TYR A 421 4.84 25.32 -20.07
N LYS A 422 5.87 25.74 -19.34
CA LYS A 422 7.11 26.28 -19.93
C LYS A 422 7.79 25.24 -20.78
N GLN A 423 7.95 24.01 -20.28
CA GLN A 423 8.60 22.94 -21.02
C GLN A 423 7.85 22.63 -22.33
N ALA A 424 6.51 22.51 -22.27
CA ALA A 424 5.70 22.26 -23.46
C ALA A 424 5.82 23.38 -24.52
N ARG A 425 5.99 24.62 -24.08
CA ARG A 425 6.24 25.77 -24.99
C ARG A 425 7.63 25.73 -25.62
N ASP A 426 8.65 25.45 -24.84
CA ASP A 426 10.03 25.40 -25.31
C ASP A 426 10.25 24.22 -26.28
N ASP A 427 9.58 23.09 -26.03
CA ASP A 427 9.57 21.93 -26.91
C ASP A 427 8.60 22.08 -28.10
N ASN A 428 7.88 23.20 -28.18
CA ASN A 428 6.88 23.49 -29.23
C ASN A 428 5.90 22.33 -29.41
N LEU A 429 5.30 21.86 -28.31
CA LEU A 429 4.40 20.72 -28.30
C LEU A 429 3.13 21.00 -29.12
N THR A 430 3.02 20.37 -30.30
CA THR A 430 1.89 20.52 -31.22
C THR A 430 0.93 19.35 -31.21
N THR A 431 1.32 18.24 -30.57
CA THR A 431 0.51 17.01 -30.49
C THR A 431 0.66 16.35 -29.14
N PRO A 432 -0.39 15.73 -28.59
CA PRO A 432 -0.32 14.91 -27.37
C PRO A 432 0.69 13.77 -27.43
N MET A 433 1.07 13.33 -28.64
CA MET A 433 2.06 12.25 -28.83
C MET A 433 3.45 12.60 -28.32
N SER A 434 3.76 13.89 -28.18
CA SER A 434 5.07 14.36 -27.67
C SER A 434 5.12 14.49 -26.16
N LEU A 435 3.98 14.32 -25.46
CA LEU A 435 3.95 14.36 -24.01
C LEU A 435 4.35 13.01 -23.42
N PRO A 436 5.29 12.93 -22.46
CA PRO A 436 5.63 11.69 -21.77
C PRO A 436 4.40 11.02 -21.13
N TYR A 437 4.37 9.70 -21.20
CA TYR A 437 3.23 8.88 -20.78
C TYR A 437 3.65 7.89 -19.68
N PHE A 438 3.42 8.22 -18.41
CA PHE A 438 3.87 7.44 -17.28
C PHE A 438 2.70 6.67 -16.62
N GLU A 439 3.00 5.52 -16.02
CA GLU A 439 2.01 4.75 -15.26
C GLU A 439 1.59 5.51 -14.00
N GLY A 440 0.27 5.60 -13.78
CA GLY A 440 -0.30 6.27 -12.60
C GLY A 440 -0.14 7.80 -12.57
N ASP A 441 0.36 8.42 -13.66
CA ASP A 441 0.46 9.87 -13.77
C ASP A 441 -0.90 10.54 -14.05
N PHE A 442 -0.96 11.82 -13.83
CA PHE A 442 -2.14 12.67 -14.06
C PHE A 442 -2.50 12.80 -15.55
N TRP A 443 -1.49 12.96 -16.42
CA TRP A 443 -1.68 13.34 -17.81
C TRP A 443 -2.38 12.31 -18.69
N PRO A 444 -2.18 10.99 -18.54
CA PRO A 444 -2.93 9.99 -19.29
C PRO A 444 -4.44 10.12 -19.16
N ASN A 445 -4.96 10.49 -17.99
CA ASN A 445 -6.40 10.73 -17.77
C ASN A 445 -6.85 12.02 -18.45
N VAL A 446 -6.08 13.10 -18.30
CA VAL A 446 -6.38 14.41 -18.91
C VAL A 446 -6.40 14.32 -20.43
N ILE A 447 -5.47 13.58 -21.03
CA ILE A 447 -5.46 13.35 -22.50
C ILE A 447 -6.76 12.66 -22.94
N GLU A 448 -7.20 11.60 -22.25
CA GLU A 448 -8.46 10.90 -22.56
C GLU A 448 -9.65 11.87 -22.50
N ASP A 449 -9.71 12.71 -21.47
CA ASP A 449 -10.79 13.70 -21.33
C ASP A 449 -10.74 14.76 -22.44
N CYS A 450 -9.55 15.28 -22.77
CA CYS A 450 -9.39 16.24 -23.86
C CYS A 450 -9.79 15.65 -25.23
N ILE A 451 -9.46 14.37 -25.48
CA ILE A 451 -9.86 13.67 -26.72
C ILE A 451 -11.37 13.52 -26.77
N ARG A 452 -12.00 13.11 -25.65
CA ARG A 452 -13.45 12.93 -25.54
C ARG A 452 -14.18 14.24 -25.76
N GLU A 453 -13.74 15.33 -25.12
CA GLU A 453 -14.31 16.66 -25.28
C GLU A 453 -14.17 17.19 -26.72
N ALA A 454 -13.00 17.03 -27.34
CA ALA A 454 -12.79 17.42 -28.73
C ALA A 454 -13.70 16.65 -29.69
N GLY A 455 -13.87 15.34 -29.48
CA GLY A 455 -14.78 14.51 -30.25
C GLY A 455 -16.25 14.91 -30.11
N ASN A 456 -16.69 15.26 -28.91
CA ASN A 456 -18.05 15.72 -28.65
C ASN A 456 -18.31 17.09 -29.32
N GLU A 457 -17.38 18.01 -29.25
CA GLU A 457 -17.48 19.32 -29.91
C GLU A 457 -17.49 19.20 -31.45
N GLU A 458 -16.71 18.28 -32.01
CA GLU A 458 -16.72 17.98 -33.43
C GLU A 458 -18.07 17.37 -33.86
N ALA A 459 -18.60 16.40 -33.09
CA ALA A 459 -19.90 15.79 -33.37
C ALA A 459 -21.03 16.82 -33.29
N GLN A 460 -20.97 17.74 -32.33
CA GLN A 460 -21.94 18.81 -32.20
C GLN A 460 -21.87 19.76 -33.39
N ARG A 461 -20.68 20.19 -33.81
CA ARG A 461 -20.49 21.03 -35.00
C ARG A 461 -21.00 20.36 -36.28
N ARG A 462 -20.81 19.05 -36.44
CA ARG A 462 -21.34 18.30 -37.60
C ARG A 462 -22.86 18.27 -37.59
N LYS A 463 -23.51 18.13 -36.43
CA LYS A 463 -24.97 18.22 -36.31
C LYS A 463 -25.49 19.60 -36.68
N GLU A 464 -24.86 20.66 -36.15
CA GLU A 464 -25.24 22.04 -36.45
C GLU A 464 -25.10 22.40 -37.95
N VAL A 465 -24.07 21.82 -38.62
CA VAL A 465 -23.92 21.98 -40.08
C VAL A 465 -24.97 21.17 -40.83
N ALA A 466 -25.24 19.92 -40.44
CA ALA A 466 -26.29 19.11 -41.10
C ALA A 466 -27.67 19.71 -40.94
N GLU A 467 -28.03 20.22 -39.76
CA GLU A 467 -29.28 20.94 -39.52
C GLU A 467 -29.38 22.23 -40.32
N ALA A 468 -28.25 22.92 -40.56
CA ALA A 468 -28.22 24.13 -41.38
C ALA A 468 -28.34 23.80 -42.88
N ASP A 469 -27.78 22.70 -43.35
CA ASP A 469 -27.91 22.23 -44.75
C ASP A 469 -29.33 21.73 -45.04
N GLU A 470 -30.02 21.04 -44.06
CA GLU A 470 -31.43 20.66 -44.18
C GLU A 470 -32.38 21.89 -44.22
N GLU A 471 -32.08 22.94 -43.43
CA GLU A 471 -32.88 24.21 -43.51
C GLU A 471 -32.68 24.96 -44.83
N ASP A 472 -31.51 24.85 -45.52
CA ASP A 472 -31.30 25.49 -46.84
C ASP A 472 -31.94 24.67 -47.97
N ASP A 473 -32.05 23.34 -47.90
CA ASP A 473 -32.76 22.47 -48.88
C ASP A 473 -34.28 22.64 -48.81
N ASP A 474 -34.87 22.84 -47.61
CA ASP A 474 -36.30 23.13 -47.44
C ASP A 474 -36.70 24.52 -48.01
N ILE A 475 -35.75 25.45 -48.07
CA ILE A 475 -35.98 26.79 -48.67
C ILE A 475 -36.02 26.73 -50.21
N PHE A 476 -35.41 25.69 -50.83
CA PHE A 476 -35.39 25.50 -52.28
C PHE A 476 -36.66 24.80 -52.82
N GLN A 477 -37.43 24.11 -51.96
CA GLN A 477 -38.64 23.38 -52.35
C GLN A 477 -39.93 24.17 -52.22
N THR A 478 -39.93 25.36 -51.57
CA THR A 478 -41.08 26.23 -51.47
C THR A 478 -40.87 27.45 -52.37
N GLY A 479 -41.12 27.26 -53.66
CA GLY A 479 -41.23 28.36 -54.61
C GLY A 479 -42.43 29.24 -54.36
N ASP A 480 -42.17 30.57 -54.40
CA ASP A 480 -43.12 31.67 -54.66
C ASP A 480 -43.94 32.20 -53.52
N ASN A 481 -43.66 33.45 -53.22
CA ASN A 481 -44.38 34.56 -52.63
C ASN A 481 -43.83 35.12 -51.29
N GLY A 482 -43.05 36.16 -51.50
CA GLY A 482 -43.16 37.43 -50.75
C GLY A 482 -42.91 37.41 -49.23
N LYS A 483 -41.69 37.70 -48.83
CA LYS A 483 -41.32 38.70 -47.79
C LYS A 483 -39.81 38.66 -47.45
N LYS A 484 -39.08 39.44 -48.18
CA LYS A 484 -37.66 39.80 -47.82
C LYS A 484 -37.65 40.72 -46.60
N LYS A 485 -37.69 40.19 -45.38
CA LYS A 485 -37.36 41.02 -44.18
C LYS A 485 -36.78 40.27 -42.96
N SER A 486 -36.60 38.95 -42.94
CA SER A 486 -36.09 38.22 -41.77
C SER A 486 -34.66 37.70 -41.86
N LEU A 487 -34.04 37.74 -43.04
CA LEU A 487 -32.69 37.15 -43.29
C LEU A 487 -31.51 37.98 -42.75
N LYS A 488 -31.68 39.26 -42.40
CA LYS A 488 -30.56 40.07 -41.89
C LYS A 488 -30.26 39.88 -40.41
N ASN A 489 -31.22 39.35 -39.61
CA ASN A 489 -30.98 39.16 -38.17
C ASN A 489 -30.33 37.82 -37.79
N LYS A 490 -30.54 36.74 -38.58
CA LYS A 490 -29.88 35.43 -38.31
C LYS A 490 -28.40 35.44 -38.69
N LYS A 491 -28.00 36.11 -39.80
CA LYS A 491 -26.58 36.27 -40.17
C LYS A 491 -25.76 37.13 -39.19
N ASN A 492 -26.41 38.03 -38.45
CA ASN A 492 -25.74 38.84 -37.43
C ASN A 492 -25.53 38.10 -36.11
N ASN A 493 -26.32 37.07 -35.76
CA ASN A 493 -26.10 36.24 -34.60
C ASN A 493 -25.01 35.19 -34.81
N LEU A 494 -24.90 34.61 -36.00
CA LEU A 494 -23.75 33.73 -36.34
C LEU A 494 -22.42 34.52 -36.39
N LYS A 495 -22.43 35.78 -36.87
CA LYS A 495 -21.24 36.66 -36.84
C LYS A 495 -20.92 37.18 -35.44
N LYS A 496 -21.89 37.27 -34.50
CA LYS A 496 -21.63 37.64 -33.12
C LYS A 496 -21.00 36.48 -32.33
N ASN A 497 -21.43 35.24 -32.52
CA ASN A 497 -20.81 34.07 -31.87
C ASN A 497 -19.40 33.80 -32.40
N SER A 498 -19.11 34.03 -33.69
CA SER A 498 -17.77 33.95 -34.24
C SER A 498 -16.85 35.09 -33.79
N LYS A 499 -17.40 36.23 -33.34
CA LYS A 499 -16.59 37.35 -32.78
C LYS A 499 -16.33 37.21 -31.27
N LEU A 500 -17.15 36.49 -30.51
CA LEU A 500 -16.85 36.19 -29.10
C LEU A 500 -15.72 35.18 -28.95
N ASN A 501 -15.56 34.25 -29.91
CA ASN A 501 -14.46 33.28 -29.90
C ASN A 501 -13.11 33.85 -30.42
N LYS A 502 -13.09 35.07 -31.01
CA LYS A 502 -11.85 35.71 -31.49
C LYS A 502 -11.11 36.54 -30.46
N LYS A 503 -11.50 36.55 -29.17
CA LYS A 503 -10.81 37.31 -28.12
C LYS A 503 -9.92 36.46 -27.20
N LYS A 504 -9.67 35.16 -27.54
CA LYS A 504 -8.59 34.35 -26.94
C LYS A 504 -7.59 33.97 -28.05
N GLN A 505 -6.83 34.95 -28.53
CA GLN A 505 -5.63 34.69 -29.33
C GLN A 505 -4.47 34.29 -28.39
N GLY A 506 -4.51 33.04 -27.87
CA GLY A 506 -3.32 32.27 -27.63
C GLY A 506 -3.02 31.53 -28.92
N SER A 507 -1.75 31.37 -29.29
CA SER A 507 -1.32 30.67 -30.50
C SER A 507 -1.95 29.27 -30.56
N SER A 508 -2.86 29.04 -31.53
CA SER A 508 -3.43 27.72 -31.80
C SER A 508 -2.32 26.83 -32.37
N THR A 509 -2.20 25.62 -31.82
CA THR A 509 -1.22 24.63 -32.28
C THR A 509 -1.63 23.93 -33.58
N GLY A 510 -2.85 24.18 -34.06
CA GLY A 510 -3.46 23.45 -35.19
C GLY A 510 -4.00 22.07 -34.79
N ASN A 511 -3.83 21.63 -33.56
CA ASN A 511 -4.39 20.42 -33.00
C ASN A 511 -5.31 20.76 -31.81
N GLU A 512 -6.61 20.50 -31.96
CA GLU A 512 -7.63 20.86 -30.99
C GLU A 512 -7.40 20.21 -29.61
N VAL A 513 -6.89 18.98 -29.57
CA VAL A 513 -6.56 18.28 -28.33
C VAL A 513 -5.32 18.90 -27.67
N ALA A 514 -4.31 19.32 -28.46
CA ALA A 514 -3.15 20.02 -27.92
C ALA A 514 -3.51 21.40 -27.35
N ASP A 515 -4.39 22.15 -28.00
CA ASP A 515 -4.87 23.44 -27.50
C ASP A 515 -5.61 23.30 -26.16
N LYS A 516 -6.43 22.23 -26.00
CA LYS A 516 -7.07 21.87 -24.72
C LYS A 516 -6.04 21.50 -23.65
N LEU A 517 -5.01 20.72 -24.01
CA LEU A 517 -3.92 20.36 -23.12
C LEU A 517 -3.14 21.58 -22.61
N TYR A 518 -2.83 22.55 -23.46
CA TYR A 518 -2.18 23.79 -23.03
C TYR A 518 -3.01 24.54 -21.96
N SER A 519 -4.34 24.54 -22.07
CA SER A 519 -5.20 25.10 -21.04
C SER A 519 -5.10 24.35 -19.72
N GLN A 520 -4.88 23.04 -19.75
CA GLN A 520 -4.65 22.23 -18.55
C GLN A 520 -3.25 22.41 -17.99
N PHE A 521 -2.21 22.49 -18.86
CA PHE A 521 -0.85 22.80 -18.41
C PHE A 521 -0.80 24.13 -17.66
N GLU A 522 -1.47 25.18 -18.15
CA GLU A 522 -1.51 26.47 -17.48
C GLU A 522 -2.17 26.43 -16.12
N LYS A 523 -3.25 25.64 -15.96
CA LYS A 523 -3.94 25.46 -14.68
C LYS A 523 -3.10 24.71 -13.64
N HIS A 524 -2.30 23.74 -14.09
CA HIS A 524 -1.58 22.82 -13.23
C HIS A 524 -0.06 23.04 -13.24
N LYS A 525 0.46 24.08 -13.88
CA LYS A 525 1.90 24.31 -14.07
C LYS A 525 2.72 24.22 -12.78
N GLU A 526 2.18 24.70 -11.67
CA GLU A 526 2.91 24.83 -10.41
C GLU A 526 3.22 23.48 -9.72
N VAL A 527 2.53 22.39 -10.10
CA VAL A 527 2.67 21.08 -9.45
C VAL A 527 3.50 20.08 -10.24
N PHE A 528 3.84 20.37 -11.51
CA PHE A 528 4.62 19.45 -12.36
C PHE A 528 5.96 20.04 -12.69
N PHE A 529 7.03 19.35 -12.28
CA PHE A 529 8.41 19.70 -12.57
C PHE A 529 8.97 18.78 -13.66
N THR A 530 9.52 19.39 -14.71
CA THR A 530 10.32 18.73 -15.73
C THR A 530 11.77 19.14 -15.52
N ILE A 531 12.65 18.18 -15.32
CA ILE A 531 14.02 18.34 -14.85
C ILE A 531 14.97 17.83 -15.92
N ARG A 532 15.85 18.67 -16.43
CA ARG A 532 16.89 18.31 -17.39
C ARG A 532 18.16 17.91 -16.65
N LEU A 533 18.62 16.68 -16.85
CA LEU A 533 19.81 16.12 -16.18
C LEU A 533 21.08 16.34 -17.00
N VAL A 534 20.99 16.32 -18.33
CA VAL A 534 22.12 16.52 -19.26
C VAL A 534 21.76 17.56 -20.28
N THR A 535 22.79 18.22 -20.86
CA THR A 535 22.58 19.21 -21.92
C THR A 535 22.04 18.51 -23.18
N GLN A 536 21.34 19.26 -24.04
CA GLN A 536 20.77 18.72 -25.26
C GLN A 536 21.86 18.18 -26.21
N GLN A 537 23.01 18.86 -26.26
CA GLN A 537 24.16 18.42 -27.04
C GLN A 537 24.76 17.12 -26.53
N SER A 538 24.92 16.98 -25.20
CA SER A 538 25.46 15.76 -24.58
C SER A 538 24.50 14.56 -24.73
N ALA A 539 23.19 14.82 -24.78
CA ALA A 539 22.18 13.76 -24.92
C ALA A 539 22.29 13.00 -26.25
N LEU A 540 22.77 13.66 -27.33
CA LEU A 540 22.93 13.06 -28.66
C LEU A 540 24.02 11.98 -28.75
N SER A 541 25.00 12.02 -27.85
CA SER A 541 26.16 11.11 -27.84
C SER A 541 26.16 10.07 -26.70
N LEU A 542 25.02 9.93 -25.97
CA LEU A 542 24.96 9.01 -24.88
C LEU A 542 24.86 7.55 -25.36
N PRO A 543 25.63 6.63 -24.76
CA PRO A 543 25.51 5.21 -25.04
C PRO A 543 24.17 4.66 -24.53
N ASP A 544 23.85 3.41 -24.87
CA ASP A 544 22.69 2.73 -24.32
C ASP A 544 22.77 2.62 -22.80
N ILE A 545 21.61 2.74 -22.15
CA ILE A 545 21.49 2.62 -20.71
C ILE A 545 21.60 1.15 -20.32
N VAL A 546 22.61 0.83 -19.52
CA VAL A 546 22.80 -0.48 -18.92
C VAL A 546 22.73 -0.32 -17.41
N ASP A 547 21.63 -0.82 -16.83
CA ASP A 547 21.48 -0.83 -15.37
C ASP A 547 22.39 -1.91 -14.78
N PRO A 548 23.35 -1.56 -13.91
CA PRO A 548 24.26 -2.52 -13.33
C PRO A 548 23.64 -3.39 -12.23
N ASP A 549 22.44 -3.03 -11.77
CA ASP A 549 21.77 -3.74 -10.69
C ASP A 549 20.86 -4.85 -11.23
N PRO A 550 20.89 -6.06 -10.61
CA PRO A 550 20.05 -7.16 -11.04
C PRO A 550 18.58 -6.90 -10.74
N LEU A 551 17.70 -7.59 -11.45
CA LEU A 551 16.27 -7.63 -11.11
C LEU A 551 16.10 -8.28 -9.73
N MET A 552 15.24 -7.71 -8.92
CA MET A 552 14.89 -8.17 -7.58
C MET A 552 13.38 -8.16 -7.41
N ALA A 553 12.77 -9.31 -7.54
CA ALA A 553 11.33 -9.45 -7.33
C ALA A 553 11.00 -9.41 -5.83
N SER A 554 9.95 -8.68 -5.47
CA SER A 554 9.41 -8.64 -4.12
C SER A 554 7.90 -8.47 -4.18
N ASP A 555 7.15 -9.52 -3.80
CA ASP A 555 5.68 -9.47 -3.79
C ASP A 555 5.15 -8.35 -2.88
N MET A 556 5.85 -8.05 -1.79
CA MET A 556 5.47 -7.02 -0.84
C MET A 556 5.78 -5.62 -1.34
N MET A 557 6.89 -5.44 -2.08
CA MET A 557 7.38 -4.14 -2.55
C MET A 557 7.13 -3.90 -4.04
N ASP A 558 6.31 -4.74 -4.68
CA ASP A 558 5.93 -4.63 -6.11
C ASP A 558 5.10 -3.37 -6.43
N GLY A 559 4.90 -2.51 -5.48
CA GLY A 559 4.22 -1.23 -5.57
C GLY A 559 3.82 -0.73 -4.20
N ARG A 560 3.47 0.55 -4.10
CA ARG A 560 3.06 1.15 -2.83
C ARG A 560 1.82 0.45 -2.23
N ASP A 561 0.86 0.06 -3.06
CA ASP A 561 -0.42 -0.50 -2.59
C ASP A 561 -0.25 -1.89 -1.95
N THR A 562 0.71 -2.69 -2.41
CA THR A 562 0.99 -4.02 -1.84
C THR A 562 1.57 -3.90 -0.45
N PHE A 563 2.57 -3.03 -0.26
CA PHE A 563 3.14 -2.75 1.06
C PHE A 563 2.12 -2.11 2.01
N LEU A 564 1.40 -1.07 1.55
CA LEU A 564 0.40 -0.37 2.35
C LEU A 564 -0.74 -1.31 2.79
N THR A 565 -1.19 -2.21 1.91
CA THR A 565 -2.20 -3.22 2.24
C THR A 565 -1.68 -4.17 3.31
N ARG A 566 -0.45 -4.67 3.17
CA ARG A 566 0.15 -5.55 4.17
C ARG A 566 0.36 -4.85 5.50
N ALA A 567 0.85 -3.62 5.50
CA ALA A 567 1.04 -2.82 6.71
C ALA A 567 -0.28 -2.59 7.45
N ARG A 568 -1.37 -2.36 6.70
CA ARG A 568 -2.73 -2.21 7.24
C ARG A 568 -3.24 -3.51 7.87
N ASP A 569 -3.09 -4.62 7.17
CA ASP A 569 -3.60 -5.92 7.61
C ASP A 569 -2.86 -6.47 8.85
N GLU A 570 -1.55 -6.17 8.96
CA GLU A 570 -0.68 -6.61 10.07
C GLU A 570 -0.56 -5.54 11.17
N HIS A 571 -1.28 -4.42 11.09
CA HIS A 571 -1.19 -3.28 12.00
C HIS A 571 0.24 -2.70 12.15
N TRP A 572 0.99 -2.62 11.04
CA TRP A 572 2.29 -1.95 11.02
C TRP A 572 2.09 -0.45 10.88
N GLU A 573 1.72 0.20 11.97
CA GLU A 573 1.50 1.64 11.99
C GLU A 573 2.82 2.41 12.20
N PHE A 574 2.88 3.60 11.62
CA PHE A 574 3.94 4.57 11.81
C PHE A 574 3.47 5.81 12.59
N SER A 575 2.38 5.68 13.32
CA SER A 575 1.72 6.77 14.06
C SER A 575 2.49 7.30 15.28
N SER A 576 3.54 6.62 15.71
CA SER A 576 4.47 7.05 16.77
C SER A 576 5.83 6.37 16.58
N LEU A 577 6.89 6.96 17.15
CA LEU A 577 8.23 6.36 17.10
C LEU A 577 8.25 4.92 17.65
N ARG A 578 7.52 4.67 18.74
CA ARG A 578 7.40 3.35 19.35
C ARG A 578 6.80 2.32 18.35
N ARG A 579 5.72 2.71 17.65
CA ARG A 579 5.09 1.87 16.63
C ARG A 579 5.98 1.72 15.39
N ALA A 580 6.60 2.81 14.94
CA ALA A 580 7.52 2.77 13.80
C ALA A 580 8.69 1.82 14.04
N LYS A 581 9.27 1.77 15.25
CA LYS A 581 10.30 0.79 15.65
C LYS A 581 9.81 -0.65 15.49
N PHE A 582 8.59 -0.96 15.97
CA PHE A 582 8.02 -2.29 15.86
C PHE A 582 7.64 -2.63 14.40
N SER A 583 7.03 -1.69 13.69
CA SER A 583 6.64 -1.87 12.28
C SER A 583 7.88 -2.11 11.40
N THR A 584 8.99 -1.42 11.68
CA THR A 584 10.27 -1.65 10.99
C THR A 584 10.84 -3.03 11.29
N LEU A 585 10.79 -3.48 12.56
CA LEU A 585 11.20 -4.82 12.95
C LEU A 585 10.43 -5.90 12.15
N ALA A 586 9.11 -5.78 12.09
CA ALA A 586 8.24 -6.71 11.38
C ALA A 586 8.45 -6.65 9.86
N LEU A 587 8.62 -5.44 9.30
CA LEU A 587 8.95 -5.20 7.90
C LEU A 587 10.27 -5.88 7.50
N CYS A 588 11.34 -5.63 8.25
CA CYS A 588 12.65 -6.22 7.97
C CYS A 588 12.61 -7.75 8.05
N HIS A 589 11.90 -8.32 9.04
CA HIS A 589 11.68 -9.76 9.08
C HIS A 589 10.99 -10.27 7.82
N ALA A 590 9.89 -9.64 7.40
CA ALA A 590 9.15 -10.07 6.21
C ALA A 590 9.95 -9.95 4.91
N LEU A 591 10.86 -8.97 4.82
CA LEU A 591 11.79 -8.83 3.69
C LEU A 591 12.82 -9.97 3.66
N HIS A 592 13.38 -10.33 4.80
CA HIS A 592 14.30 -11.47 4.91
C HIS A 592 13.61 -12.81 4.64
N GLU A 593 12.33 -13.00 5.05
CA GLU A 593 11.56 -14.21 4.71
C GLU A 593 11.37 -14.39 3.21
N SER A 594 11.17 -13.29 2.46
CA SER A 594 11.03 -13.37 1.00
C SER A 594 12.32 -13.78 0.29
N ASP A 595 13.48 -13.46 0.86
CA ASP A 595 14.78 -13.88 0.34
C ASP A 595 15.16 -15.31 0.75
N VAL A 596 14.76 -15.74 1.94
CA VAL A 596 15.04 -17.11 2.47
C VAL A 596 14.23 -18.17 1.71
N ASN A 597 13.11 -17.83 1.10
CA ASN A 597 12.39 -18.76 0.22
C ASN A 597 13.14 -19.13 -1.08
N LYS A 598 14.30 -18.53 -1.34
CA LYS A 598 15.21 -18.96 -2.42
C LYS A 598 16.14 -20.11 -1.99
N ASP A 599 16.43 -20.23 -0.69
CA ASP A 599 17.19 -21.31 -0.08
C ASP A 599 16.37 -21.97 1.02
N MET A 600 15.41 -22.83 0.64
CA MET A 600 14.62 -23.61 1.61
C MET A 600 15.56 -24.58 2.32
N SER A 601 16.04 -24.21 3.51
CA SER A 601 16.68 -25.15 4.42
C SER A 601 15.58 -25.87 5.21
N TYR A 602 15.42 -27.15 4.92
CA TYR A 602 14.54 -28.03 5.71
C TYR A 602 15.10 -28.18 7.14
N THR A 603 14.21 -28.14 8.12
CA THR A 603 14.60 -28.25 9.53
C THR A 603 14.43 -29.69 9.98
N CYS A 604 15.51 -30.28 10.51
CA CYS A 604 15.47 -31.65 11.03
C CYS A 604 14.48 -31.80 12.20
N ASN A 605 13.48 -32.65 12.06
CA ASN A 605 12.42 -32.85 13.08
C ASN A 605 12.95 -33.48 14.38
N LYS A 606 14.15 -34.06 14.39
CA LYS A 606 14.74 -34.61 15.60
C LYS A 606 15.62 -33.62 16.37
N CYS A 607 16.53 -32.93 15.70
CA CYS A 607 17.49 -32.06 16.37
C CYS A 607 17.26 -30.55 16.13
N ASN A 608 16.23 -30.18 15.38
CA ASN A 608 15.85 -28.81 15.01
C ASN A 608 16.99 -28.04 14.29
N SER A 609 17.96 -28.73 13.69
CA SER A 609 18.97 -28.07 12.85
C SER A 609 18.38 -27.72 11.49
N SER A 610 18.73 -26.56 10.94
CA SER A 610 18.29 -26.06 9.63
C SER A 610 18.99 -26.73 8.43
N ASN A 611 19.51 -27.94 8.60
CA ASN A 611 20.26 -28.66 7.56
C ASN A 611 19.70 -30.08 7.38
N ALA A 612 18.41 -30.22 7.24
CA ALA A 612 17.80 -31.49 6.88
C ALA A 612 18.09 -31.78 5.41
N LYS A 613 18.54 -33.01 5.16
CA LYS A 613 18.89 -33.52 3.82
C LYS A 613 18.01 -34.66 3.35
N TRP A 614 17.14 -35.14 4.21
CA TRP A 614 16.26 -36.26 3.97
C TRP A 614 14.83 -35.91 4.29
N HIS A 615 13.92 -36.20 3.37
CA HIS A 615 12.51 -35.82 3.41
C HIS A 615 11.61 -37.03 3.16
N CYS A 616 10.47 -37.11 3.86
CA CYS A 616 9.49 -38.17 3.66
C CYS A 616 8.28 -37.65 2.87
N THR A 617 8.21 -38.03 1.60
CA THR A 617 7.11 -37.65 0.69
C THR A 617 5.77 -38.28 1.06
N THR A 618 5.77 -39.39 1.82
CA THR A 618 4.55 -40.07 2.24
C THR A 618 3.89 -39.36 3.44
N CYS A 619 4.67 -38.73 4.32
CA CYS A 619 4.13 -37.97 5.45
C CYS A 619 3.48 -36.66 5.02
N ASP A 620 3.84 -36.08 3.87
CA ASP A 620 3.23 -34.87 3.30
C ASP A 620 1.79 -35.08 2.80
N VAL A 621 1.38 -36.31 2.55
CA VAL A 621 0.13 -36.61 1.86
C VAL A 621 -1.08 -36.68 2.79
N SER A 622 -0.89 -36.70 4.10
CA SER A 622 -1.97 -36.98 5.08
C SER A 622 -2.89 -35.79 5.41
N TYR A 623 -2.79 -34.66 4.70
CA TYR A 623 -3.62 -33.48 4.97
C TYR A 623 -5.09 -33.57 4.50
N LEU A 624 -5.47 -34.64 3.82
CA LEU A 624 -6.81 -34.75 3.20
C LEU A 624 -7.83 -35.53 4.02
N ASP A 625 -7.46 -36.12 5.17
CA ASP A 625 -8.39 -36.98 5.92
C ASP A 625 -8.35 -36.79 7.45
N PHE A 626 -8.45 -35.55 7.89
CA PHE A 626 -8.45 -35.22 9.33
C PHE A 626 -9.70 -35.73 10.09
N ASP A 627 -10.81 -35.94 9.39
CA ASP A 627 -12.06 -36.41 10.01
C ASP A 627 -12.11 -37.95 10.15
N SER A 628 -11.40 -38.71 9.33
CA SER A 628 -11.29 -40.15 9.41
C SER A 628 -10.37 -40.65 10.53
N TYR A 629 -9.35 -39.85 10.89
CA TYR A 629 -8.37 -40.23 11.93
C TYR A 629 -8.86 -40.06 13.37
N LYS A 630 -9.85 -39.19 13.59
CA LYS A 630 -10.44 -39.01 14.94
C LYS A 630 -11.29 -40.20 15.43
N MET A 631 -11.66 -41.09 14.52
CA MET A 631 -12.40 -42.28 14.81
C MET A 631 -11.55 -43.48 15.27
N LEU A 632 -10.23 -43.44 15.12
CA LEU A 632 -9.33 -44.58 15.35
C LEU A 632 -8.48 -44.49 16.62
N GLY A 633 -8.68 -43.50 17.49
CA GLY A 633 -8.20 -43.52 18.90
C GLY A 633 -6.69 -43.61 19.09
N GLN A 634 -5.85 -43.12 18.15
CA GLN A 634 -4.40 -43.16 18.30
C GLN A 634 -3.82 -41.78 18.66
N SER A 635 -2.82 -41.81 19.55
CA SER A 635 -2.21 -40.69 20.26
C SER A 635 -1.42 -39.68 19.42
N GLU A 636 -1.35 -38.45 19.92
CA GLU A 636 -0.82 -37.18 19.44
C GLU A 636 0.67 -37.12 18.95
N SER A 637 1.19 -38.04 18.14
CA SER A 637 2.61 -37.96 17.73
C SER A 637 2.90 -37.97 16.22
N HIS A 638 1.94 -37.86 15.32
CA HIS A 638 2.24 -37.79 13.88
C HIS A 638 2.34 -36.34 13.41
N ARG A 639 3.58 -35.88 13.25
CA ARG A 639 3.92 -34.60 12.59
C ARG A 639 3.67 -34.71 11.10
N LEU A 640 3.13 -33.61 10.54
CA LEU A 640 2.61 -33.52 9.17
C LEU A 640 3.69 -33.35 8.08
N ASP A 641 4.95 -33.24 8.45
CA ASP A 641 6.14 -33.31 7.61
C ASP A 641 7.22 -34.04 8.41
N PHE A 642 8.09 -34.77 7.74
CA PHE A 642 9.15 -35.48 8.41
C PHE A 642 10.46 -35.37 7.67
N ASP A 643 11.35 -34.52 8.22
CA ASP A 643 12.66 -34.18 7.66
C ASP A 643 13.79 -34.56 8.62
N LEU A 644 14.88 -35.08 8.14
CA LEU A 644 16.05 -35.45 8.95
C LEU A 644 17.35 -34.90 8.35
N CYS A 645 18.27 -34.45 9.23
CA CYS A 645 19.66 -34.23 8.86
C CYS A 645 20.41 -35.54 8.70
N GLU A 646 21.61 -35.51 8.10
CA GLU A 646 22.43 -36.69 7.82
C GLU A 646 22.67 -37.54 9.07
N THR A 647 23.08 -36.88 10.17
CA THR A 647 23.35 -37.54 11.47
C THR A 647 22.12 -38.14 12.13
N CYS A 648 20.97 -37.49 11.99
CA CYS A 648 19.73 -38.01 12.57
C CYS A 648 19.10 -39.12 11.73
N ARG A 649 19.36 -39.16 10.42
CA ARG A 649 18.91 -40.19 9.50
C ARG A 649 19.41 -41.58 9.92
N GLU A 650 20.68 -41.68 10.37
CA GLU A 650 21.30 -42.93 10.80
C GLU A 650 20.75 -43.45 12.13
N SER A 651 20.19 -42.56 12.97
CA SER A 651 19.76 -42.88 14.33
C SER A 651 18.23 -42.92 14.53
N VAL A 652 17.44 -42.62 13.48
CA VAL A 652 15.96 -42.57 13.52
C VAL A 652 15.41 -43.57 12.52
N SER A 653 14.63 -44.53 13.01
CA SER A 653 13.81 -45.40 12.17
C SER A 653 12.50 -44.68 11.79
N HIS A 654 12.19 -44.62 10.50
CA HIS A 654 10.97 -44.06 9.97
C HIS A 654 10.27 -45.10 9.09
N GLU A 655 8.94 -45.21 9.22
CA GLU A 655 8.14 -46.30 8.56
C GLU A 655 8.11 -46.16 7.02
N HIS A 656 8.32 -44.94 6.51
CA HIS A 656 8.30 -44.69 5.09
C HIS A 656 9.70 -44.45 4.52
N ALA A 657 9.84 -44.70 3.22
CA ALA A 657 11.09 -44.39 2.50
C ALA A 657 11.36 -42.89 2.49
N MET A 658 12.58 -42.49 2.87
CA MET A 658 13.02 -41.09 2.85
C MET A 658 13.84 -40.81 1.59
N GLU A 659 13.56 -39.69 0.94
CA GLU A 659 14.28 -39.21 -0.23
C GLU A 659 15.31 -38.15 0.14
N GLN A 660 16.47 -38.16 -0.51
CA GLN A 660 17.49 -37.16 -0.28
C GLN A 660 17.17 -35.83 -0.95
N ILE A 661 17.16 -34.75 -0.20
CA ILE A 661 16.99 -33.40 -0.69
C ILE A 661 18.26 -32.95 -1.43
N LYS A 662 18.17 -32.77 -2.77
CA LYS A 662 19.31 -32.31 -3.57
C LYS A 662 19.41 -30.79 -3.56
N PRO A 663 20.57 -30.16 -3.29
CA PRO A 663 20.74 -28.72 -3.35
C PRO A 663 20.67 -28.21 -4.80
N LEU A 664 19.92 -27.15 -5.02
CA LEU A 664 19.86 -26.39 -6.27
C LEU A 664 21.11 -25.47 -6.37
N ILE A 665 22.25 -26.02 -6.75
CA ILE A 665 23.36 -25.19 -7.23
C ILE A 665 23.68 -25.61 -8.65
N GLY A 666 23.51 -24.66 -9.57
CA GLY A 666 23.85 -24.84 -10.97
C GLY A 666 25.36 -24.91 -11.16
N THR A 667 25.86 -26.02 -11.72
CA THR A 667 27.00 -26.07 -12.59
C THR A 667 26.71 -27.05 -13.72
N GLU A 668 27.06 -26.60 -14.90
CA GLU A 668 26.85 -27.21 -16.20
C GLU A 668 27.17 -28.70 -16.26
N SER A 669 26.26 -29.48 -16.78
CA SER A 669 26.44 -30.43 -17.90
C SER A 669 25.33 -31.48 -17.96
N GLY A 670 24.58 -31.45 -19.01
CA GLY A 670 23.96 -32.51 -19.79
C GLY A 670 23.27 -33.67 -19.10
N ASP A 671 21.93 -33.57 -18.85
CA ASP A 671 21.00 -34.65 -19.28
C ASP A 671 19.53 -34.21 -19.16
N PRO A 672 18.66 -34.40 -20.16
CA PRO A 672 17.35 -33.74 -20.22
C PRO A 672 16.17 -34.54 -19.65
N SER A 673 16.35 -35.53 -18.78
CA SER A 673 15.26 -36.40 -18.32
C SER A 673 14.92 -36.40 -16.82
N GLY A 674 15.58 -35.58 -15.99
CA GLY A 674 15.40 -35.61 -14.52
C GLY A 674 14.66 -34.43 -13.87
N ASN A 675 14.37 -33.37 -14.57
CA ASN A 675 14.05 -32.05 -13.98
C ASN A 675 12.56 -31.77 -13.65
N ASN A 676 11.65 -32.69 -13.91
CA ASN A 676 10.20 -32.43 -13.83
C ASN A 676 9.53 -32.81 -12.49
N ARG A 677 10.23 -33.43 -11.54
CA ARG A 677 9.57 -33.95 -10.33
C ARG A 677 9.65 -33.01 -9.10
N PHE A 678 10.68 -32.24 -8.94
CA PHE A 678 10.86 -31.34 -7.79
C PHE A 678 10.17 -29.99 -7.95
N GLU A 679 10.14 -29.41 -9.15
CA GLU A 679 9.25 -28.28 -9.45
C GLU A 679 7.78 -28.62 -9.21
N SER A 680 7.41 -29.91 -9.32
CA SER A 680 6.03 -30.34 -9.14
C SER A 680 5.57 -30.29 -7.67
N ILE A 681 6.42 -30.57 -6.67
CA ILE A 681 6.00 -30.63 -5.25
C ILE A 681 5.85 -29.24 -4.64
N GLN A 682 6.79 -28.32 -4.88
CA GLN A 682 6.66 -26.93 -4.46
C GLN A 682 5.49 -26.23 -5.16
N ASN A 683 5.30 -26.53 -6.43
CA ASN A 683 4.14 -26.09 -7.18
C ASN A 683 2.85 -26.66 -6.61
N ILE A 684 2.80 -27.92 -6.16
CA ILE A 684 1.60 -28.55 -5.58
C ILE A 684 1.21 -27.86 -4.25
N GLN A 685 2.13 -27.56 -3.35
CA GLN A 685 1.81 -26.85 -2.09
C GLN A 685 1.42 -25.40 -2.32
N TYR A 686 2.07 -24.71 -3.27
CA TYR A 686 1.67 -23.38 -3.71
C TYR A 686 0.27 -23.41 -4.33
N PHE A 687 0.00 -24.36 -5.23
CA PHE A 687 -1.32 -24.55 -5.84
C PHE A 687 -2.39 -24.88 -4.80
N GLN A 688 -2.11 -25.71 -3.81
CA GLN A 688 -3.06 -26.01 -2.72
C GLN A 688 -3.40 -24.77 -1.89
N ARG A 689 -2.42 -23.94 -1.52
CA ARG A 689 -2.67 -22.65 -0.83
C ARG A 689 -3.48 -21.70 -1.71
N CYS A 690 -3.20 -21.65 -3.00
CA CYS A 690 -3.97 -20.83 -3.94
C CYS A 690 -5.41 -21.33 -4.08
N ILE A 691 -5.65 -22.65 -4.10
CA ILE A 691 -6.98 -23.27 -4.14
C ILE A 691 -7.75 -22.98 -2.86
N LEU A 692 -7.16 -23.14 -1.69
CA LEU A 692 -7.79 -22.79 -0.39
C LEU A 692 -8.16 -21.31 -0.34
N SER A 693 -7.30 -20.43 -0.88
CA SER A 693 -7.58 -19.00 -0.98
C SER A 693 -8.69 -18.70 -1.99
N LEU A 694 -8.76 -19.44 -3.10
CA LEU A 694 -9.81 -19.34 -4.13
C LEU A 694 -11.16 -19.78 -3.57
N VAL A 695 -11.23 -20.97 -2.95
CA VAL A 695 -12.42 -21.51 -2.33
C VAL A 695 -12.96 -20.55 -1.25
N HIS A 696 -12.06 -20.07 -0.37
CA HIS A 696 -12.44 -19.07 0.63
C HIS A 696 -12.95 -17.78 -0.03
N ALA A 697 -12.27 -17.23 -1.02
CA ALA A 697 -12.67 -15.99 -1.67
C ALA A 697 -14.00 -16.09 -2.42
N CYS A 698 -14.32 -17.27 -2.99
CA CYS A 698 -15.61 -17.55 -3.62
C CYS A 698 -16.74 -17.66 -2.60
N GLN A 699 -16.47 -18.17 -1.41
CA GLN A 699 -17.47 -18.31 -0.33
C GLN A 699 -17.57 -17.04 0.53
N CYS A 700 -16.49 -16.29 0.69
CA CYS A 700 -16.44 -15.14 1.59
C CYS A 700 -17.19 -13.94 1.01
N ARG A 701 -18.24 -13.49 1.67
CA ARG A 701 -19.03 -12.30 1.34
C ARG A 701 -18.61 -11.05 2.12
N ASP A 702 -17.67 -11.19 3.07
CA ASP A 702 -17.15 -10.04 3.81
C ASP A 702 -16.19 -9.21 2.95
N ALA A 703 -16.59 -7.97 2.64
CA ALA A 703 -15.76 -7.00 1.93
C ALA A 703 -14.51 -6.59 2.73
N ASN A 704 -14.56 -6.76 4.06
CA ASN A 704 -13.51 -6.39 5.00
C ASN A 704 -12.85 -7.61 5.65
N CYS A 705 -12.86 -8.75 4.93
CA CYS A 705 -12.27 -10.00 5.40
C CYS A 705 -10.81 -9.80 5.82
N ARG A 706 -10.44 -10.23 7.03
CA ARG A 706 -9.09 -10.10 7.59
C ARG A 706 -8.04 -11.04 6.95
N ARG A 707 -8.45 -11.94 6.04
CA ARG A 707 -7.50 -12.81 5.31
C ARG A 707 -6.89 -12.06 4.12
N VAL A 708 -5.59 -11.83 4.16
CA VAL A 708 -4.82 -11.11 3.11
C VAL A 708 -5.03 -11.72 1.72
N SER A 709 -5.04 -13.05 1.62
CA SER A 709 -5.26 -13.76 0.36
C SER A 709 -6.67 -13.59 -0.19
N CYS A 710 -7.67 -13.31 0.66
CA CYS A 710 -9.07 -13.17 0.26
C CYS A 710 -9.28 -11.97 -0.67
N HIS A 711 -8.77 -10.80 -0.32
CA HIS A 711 -8.90 -9.59 -1.13
C HIS A 711 -8.18 -9.70 -2.48
N LYS A 712 -6.97 -10.28 -2.48
CA LYS A 712 -6.23 -10.53 -3.73
C LYS A 712 -7.03 -11.45 -4.65
N MET A 713 -7.52 -12.55 -4.10
CA MET A 713 -8.27 -13.56 -4.89
C MET A 713 -9.62 -13.03 -5.37
N LYS A 714 -10.35 -12.25 -4.55
CA LYS A 714 -11.59 -11.56 -4.97
C LYS A 714 -11.36 -10.62 -6.15
N ARG A 715 -10.27 -9.84 -6.14
CA ARG A 715 -9.90 -8.97 -7.28
C ARG A 715 -9.59 -9.77 -8.54
N VAL A 716 -8.88 -10.90 -8.40
CA VAL A 716 -8.58 -11.80 -9.54
C VAL A 716 -9.84 -12.40 -10.10
N VAL A 717 -10.76 -12.88 -9.27
CA VAL A 717 -12.07 -13.41 -9.70
C VAL A 717 -12.90 -12.33 -10.39
N GLN A 718 -12.97 -11.13 -9.83
CA GLN A 718 -13.71 -10.01 -10.41
C GLN A 718 -13.08 -9.54 -11.75
N HIS A 719 -11.74 -9.44 -11.79
CA HIS A 719 -11.03 -9.17 -13.04
C HIS A 719 -11.42 -10.18 -14.14
N THR A 720 -11.43 -11.46 -13.81
CA THR A 720 -11.72 -12.52 -14.79
C THR A 720 -13.17 -12.46 -15.29
N LYS A 721 -14.12 -12.05 -14.44
CA LYS A 721 -15.53 -11.80 -14.83
C LYS A 721 -15.66 -10.64 -15.82
N MET A 722 -14.83 -9.60 -15.70
CA MET A 722 -14.89 -8.38 -16.50
C MET A 722 -13.91 -8.33 -17.67
N CYS A 723 -12.95 -9.24 -17.73
CA CYS A 723 -11.84 -9.19 -18.67
C CYS A 723 -12.24 -9.60 -20.08
N LYS A 724 -12.25 -8.65 -21.00
CA LYS A 724 -12.53 -8.89 -22.43
C LYS A 724 -11.47 -9.77 -23.12
N LYS A 725 -10.23 -9.79 -22.62
CA LYS A 725 -9.12 -10.61 -23.12
C LYS A 725 -9.20 -12.09 -22.66
N ARG A 726 -10.17 -12.43 -21.82
CA ARG A 726 -10.40 -13.80 -21.32
C ARG A 726 -10.71 -14.76 -22.45
N VAL A 727 -11.58 -14.36 -23.40
CA VAL A 727 -12.06 -15.19 -24.52
C VAL A 727 -10.90 -15.61 -25.42
N ASN A 728 -9.91 -14.76 -25.64
CA ASN A 728 -8.77 -15.01 -26.52
C ASN A 728 -7.56 -15.64 -25.79
N ALA A 729 -7.73 -16.05 -24.53
CA ALA A 729 -6.68 -16.62 -23.68
C ALA A 729 -5.38 -15.78 -23.62
N SER A 730 -5.43 -14.46 -23.87
CA SER A 730 -4.26 -13.58 -23.93
C SER A 730 -3.94 -12.89 -22.59
N CYS A 731 -4.84 -12.99 -21.58
CA CYS A 731 -4.60 -12.43 -20.26
C CYS A 731 -3.90 -13.45 -19.35
N PRO A 732 -2.69 -13.17 -18.83
CA PRO A 732 -1.95 -14.09 -17.96
C PRO A 732 -2.69 -14.36 -16.64
N VAL A 733 -3.33 -13.34 -16.05
CA VAL A 733 -4.11 -13.48 -14.81
C VAL A 733 -5.31 -14.41 -15.00
N CYS A 734 -6.04 -14.25 -16.10
CA CYS A 734 -7.16 -15.14 -16.42
C CYS A 734 -6.68 -16.56 -16.68
N LYS A 735 -5.56 -16.77 -17.39
CA LYS A 735 -4.96 -18.09 -17.61
C LYS A 735 -4.62 -18.80 -16.30
N GLN A 736 -4.00 -18.10 -15.36
CA GLN A 736 -3.65 -18.66 -14.05
C GLN A 736 -4.90 -19.05 -13.26
N LEU A 737 -5.91 -18.18 -13.21
CA LEU A 737 -7.15 -18.50 -12.51
C LEU A 737 -7.89 -19.67 -13.14
N ILE A 738 -7.98 -19.73 -14.47
CA ILE A 738 -8.59 -20.86 -15.19
C ILE A 738 -7.85 -22.16 -14.87
N ALA A 739 -6.52 -22.15 -14.88
CA ALA A 739 -5.71 -23.32 -14.52
C ALA A 739 -5.99 -23.79 -13.08
N LEU A 740 -6.10 -22.85 -12.12
CA LEU A 740 -6.48 -23.15 -10.72
C LEU A 740 -7.89 -23.75 -10.62
N CYS A 741 -8.87 -23.20 -11.36
CA CYS A 741 -10.24 -23.72 -11.38
C CYS A 741 -10.31 -25.11 -12.00
N CYS A 742 -9.59 -25.35 -13.12
CA CYS A 742 -9.51 -26.67 -13.77
C CYS A 742 -8.85 -27.71 -12.84
N TYR A 743 -7.79 -27.33 -12.14
CA TYR A 743 -7.14 -28.21 -11.18
C TYR A 743 -8.09 -28.53 -10.02
N HIS A 744 -8.76 -27.52 -9.46
CA HIS A 744 -9.75 -27.71 -8.39
C HIS A 744 -10.90 -28.62 -8.85
N ALA A 745 -11.45 -28.40 -10.04
CA ALA A 745 -12.55 -29.21 -10.58
C ALA A 745 -12.19 -30.70 -10.74
N LYS A 746 -10.93 -31.01 -11.09
CA LYS A 746 -10.44 -32.40 -11.21
C LYS A 746 -10.36 -33.13 -9.86
N HIS A 747 -10.22 -32.40 -8.77
CA HIS A 747 -9.99 -32.96 -7.42
C HIS A 747 -11.13 -32.66 -6.46
N CYS A 748 -12.18 -31.94 -6.89
CA CYS A 748 -13.31 -31.57 -6.06
C CYS A 748 -14.40 -32.66 -6.11
N SER A 749 -14.67 -33.30 -4.98
CA SER A 749 -15.71 -34.33 -4.84
C SER A 749 -17.08 -33.79 -4.41
N ARG A 750 -17.28 -32.45 -4.46
CA ARG A 750 -18.53 -31.81 -3.97
C ARG A 750 -19.55 -31.67 -5.12
N ASP A 751 -20.78 -32.12 -4.89
CA ASP A 751 -21.91 -32.00 -5.83
C ASP A 751 -22.33 -30.55 -6.08
N SER A 752 -22.12 -29.65 -5.11
CA SER A 752 -22.31 -28.20 -5.23
C SER A 752 -21.03 -27.46 -4.86
N CYS A 753 -20.18 -27.21 -5.85
CA CYS A 753 -18.92 -26.49 -5.62
C CYS A 753 -19.12 -24.98 -5.76
N SER A 754 -18.70 -24.22 -4.72
CA SER A 754 -18.75 -22.75 -4.71
C SER A 754 -17.76 -22.07 -5.69
N VAL A 755 -16.85 -22.84 -6.29
CA VAL A 755 -15.89 -22.34 -7.30
C VAL A 755 -16.50 -22.42 -8.70
N ASN A 756 -17.72 -21.93 -8.85
CA ASN A 756 -18.41 -21.89 -10.15
C ASN A 756 -18.23 -20.51 -10.80
N ILE A 757 -16.99 -20.21 -11.28
CA ILE A 757 -16.64 -18.88 -11.81
C ILE A 757 -17.03 -18.76 -13.29
N PHE A 758 -17.31 -19.88 -13.98
CA PHE A 758 -17.46 -19.95 -15.43
C PHE A 758 -18.77 -20.56 -15.94
N SER A 759 -19.77 -20.81 -15.07
CA SER A 759 -21.13 -21.21 -15.47
C SER A 759 -21.94 -20.03 -15.98
#